data_8bc57117289aedc6e7bc141f611f3b38
#
_entry.id   8bc57117289aedc6e7bc141f611f3b38
#
_cell.length_a   1.000
_cell.length_b   1.000
_cell.length_c   1.000
_cell.angle_alpha   90.00
_cell.angle_beta   90.00
_cell.angle_gamma   90.00
#
_symmetry.space_group_name_H-M   'P 1'
#
loop_
_entity.id
_entity.type
_entity.pdbx_description
1 polymer ?
#
loop_
_entity_poly.entity_id
_entity_poly.type
_entity_poly.pdbx_seq_one_letter_code
_entity_poly.pdbx_strand_id
1 'polypeptide(L)'
;MQSIGHSREVRTANGAVNTTSGRPEYPKRKSEYTAWNWCHRTSHAPSFGSQSTSTSNPEEVAKLPSLKVLNSDADLLREKNNIHSGYMKHTLAMLSPMLRILHVYRVMNQVPELAAFYNANRLPQLQLPSFLTGDVAMITPDRFVGQHDELFRKLTGAFCLEQLLWKYSNEALLSKKEINGIFHLVVQSLCGIITSSILRIEAPDTILQIKRSAIMCARALSDEIHEYNTTSLFDTFRRLGAHYRHSLLGDTMKQLKNFMTTDTFQNTRVTRKDLAEALATCGLEGQEDKLLKGVDLSSDVITLPFTAVVFQSCKTVEALVQQMFEYEKYLNINDWGDAVRDDTIEALGSLNDVLNHVIDERSDLQVSMAVAMGTNACYLANACDRFDAVVKAQTEVWEARTYGYSVNTLTRATALAKPNSSRRLMSKAGAKKKFESTMTRAQDMVCELMLKKIDELLSSFYFINWTPTEVSLQPDPSMWDLINYLRVTFVQLTPLPAPVREAVHFASCIHICKSIEQILCGTQVKKLTKAGLSNFKRNLDALLDFIGTISIQQLRECFSALTQLVELFLSGEVDKFLDPHQREAGKYSHLSVETVTTIHEKLKEAKTSRLWGHSSAATSSSSASSSNGQKKSGGIMGSVVKTFRK
;
A
#
# COMPACT_ATOMS: atom_id res chain seq x y z
N MET A 1 25.99 -33.62 -42.97
CA MET A 1 25.92 -34.93 -42.30
C MET A 1 24.53 -35.03 -41.69
N GLN A 2 23.67 -35.71 -42.38
CA GLN A 2 22.81 -36.85 -42.05
C GLN A 2 21.78 -36.51 -40.93
N SER A 3 20.50 -36.30 -41.26
CA SER A 3 19.43 -37.18 -41.80
C SER A 3 18.87 -38.15 -40.78
N ILE A 4 17.56 -38.12 -40.68
CA ILE A 4 16.52 -39.16 -40.53
C ILE A 4 15.38 -38.52 -39.72
N GLY A 5 14.17 -38.18 -40.14
CA GLY A 5 13.27 -38.90 -41.03
C GLY A 5 12.37 -39.87 -40.26
N HIS A 6 11.13 -39.43 -39.94
CA HIS A 6 10.02 -40.39 -39.84
C HIS A 6 8.66 -39.67 -39.99
N SER A 7 8.09 -39.88 -41.15
CA SER A 7 6.70 -39.67 -41.53
C SER A 7 5.81 -40.71 -40.85
N ARG A 8 4.61 -40.30 -40.43
CA ARG A 8 3.48 -41.21 -40.26
C ARG A 8 2.21 -40.53 -40.75
N GLU A 9 1.79 -40.94 -41.91
CA GLU A 9 0.43 -40.76 -42.45
C GLU A 9 -0.58 -41.49 -41.59
N VAL A 10 -1.74 -40.87 -41.33
CA VAL A 10 -3.00 -41.55 -41.03
C VAL A 10 -4.15 -40.82 -41.72
N ARG A 11 -4.87 -41.61 -42.42
CA ARG A 11 -5.95 -41.47 -43.39
C ARG A 11 -7.14 -40.60 -42.99
N THR A 12 -7.62 -39.93 -43.99
CA THR A 12 -8.93 -39.36 -44.31
C THR A 12 -10.16 -40.04 -43.73
N ALA A 13 -11.08 -39.21 -43.16
CA ALA A 13 -12.51 -39.49 -43.20
C ALA A 13 -13.24 -38.18 -43.53
N ASN A 14 -14.04 -38.24 -44.58
CA ASN A 14 -14.87 -37.18 -45.13
C ASN A 14 -15.91 -36.68 -44.15
N GLY A 15 -15.98 -35.35 -43.94
CA GLY A 15 -17.08 -34.69 -43.30
C GLY A 15 -17.21 -33.28 -43.83
N ALA A 16 -18.29 -33.01 -44.53
CA ALA A 16 -18.60 -31.75 -45.20
C ALA A 16 -18.51 -30.57 -44.24
N VAL A 17 -17.61 -29.62 -44.53
CA VAL A 17 -17.50 -28.35 -43.83
C VAL A 17 -18.40 -27.34 -44.49
N ASN A 18 -19.53 -27.03 -43.88
CA ASN A 18 -20.29 -25.81 -44.12
C ASN A 18 -19.49 -24.62 -43.60
N THR A 19 -18.85 -23.89 -44.48
CA THR A 19 -18.26 -22.58 -44.20
C THR A 19 -19.35 -21.54 -44.10
N THR A 20 -19.95 -21.38 -42.93
CA THR A 20 -20.61 -20.13 -42.57
C THR A 20 -19.57 -19.21 -41.98
N SER A 21 -19.19 -18.17 -42.74
CA SER A 21 -18.38 -17.04 -42.26
C SER A 21 -19.16 -16.31 -41.17
N GLY A 22 -19.05 -16.78 -39.94
CA GLY A 22 -19.57 -16.08 -38.76
C GLY A 22 -18.64 -14.88 -38.47
N ARG A 23 -19.07 -13.66 -38.86
CA ARG A 23 -18.60 -12.46 -38.16
C ARG A 23 -18.79 -12.67 -36.67
N PRO A 24 -17.81 -12.34 -35.81
CA PRO A 24 -18.05 -12.31 -34.37
C PRO A 24 -19.12 -11.24 -34.09
N GLU A 25 -20.34 -11.68 -33.80
CA GLU A 25 -21.38 -10.80 -33.28
C GLU A 25 -20.89 -10.31 -31.89
N TYR A 26 -20.47 -9.04 -31.84
CA TYR A 26 -20.30 -8.34 -30.59
C TYR A 26 -21.64 -8.37 -29.83
N PRO A 27 -21.64 -8.77 -28.56
CA PRO A 27 -22.88 -8.79 -27.78
C PRO A 27 -23.48 -7.38 -27.80
N LYS A 28 -24.76 -7.26 -28.21
CA LYS A 28 -25.56 -6.03 -28.17
C LYS A 28 -25.64 -5.55 -26.72
N ARG A 29 -24.66 -4.77 -26.27
CA ARG A 29 -24.69 -4.14 -24.94
C ARG A 29 -25.53 -2.89 -25.00
N LYS A 30 -26.41 -2.74 -24.02
CA LYS A 30 -27.11 -1.50 -23.70
C LYS A 30 -26.06 -0.40 -23.59
N SER A 31 -26.07 0.56 -24.52
CA SER A 31 -25.11 1.67 -24.56
C SER A 31 -25.27 2.50 -23.29
N GLU A 32 -24.22 2.61 -22.50
CA GLU A 32 -24.23 3.52 -21.36
C GLU A 32 -24.34 4.97 -21.83
N TYR A 33 -25.12 5.75 -21.14
CA TYR A 33 -25.51 7.14 -21.33
C TYR A 33 -24.37 8.14 -21.61
N THR A 34 -23.14 7.77 -21.30
CA THR A 34 -21.99 8.66 -21.30
C THR A 34 -21.50 9.11 -22.68
N ALA A 35 -21.61 8.25 -23.71
CA ALA A 35 -21.14 8.60 -25.06
C ALA A 35 -22.03 9.69 -25.70
N TRP A 36 -23.31 9.65 -25.44
CA TRP A 36 -24.30 10.61 -25.97
C TRP A 36 -24.15 12.01 -25.34
N ASN A 37 -23.94 12.07 -24.03
CA ASN A 37 -23.69 13.33 -23.35
C ASN A 37 -22.38 14.02 -23.81
N TRP A 38 -21.40 13.21 -24.26
CA TRP A 38 -20.15 13.73 -24.78
C TRP A 38 -20.33 14.38 -26.17
N CYS A 39 -21.06 13.73 -27.09
CA CYS A 39 -21.41 14.32 -28.39
C CYS A 39 -22.23 15.61 -28.25
N HIS A 40 -23.13 15.68 -27.27
CA HIS A 40 -23.92 16.90 -27.02
C HIS A 40 -23.08 18.06 -26.50
N ARG A 41 -22.02 17.80 -25.69
CA ARG A 41 -21.07 18.82 -25.25
C ARG A 41 -20.13 19.29 -26.37
N THR A 42 -19.92 18.47 -27.41
CA THR A 42 -19.03 18.81 -28.54
C THR A 42 -19.70 19.65 -29.63
N SER A 43 -21.03 19.77 -29.59
CA SER A 43 -21.78 20.57 -30.59
C SER A 43 -21.71 22.08 -30.40
N HIS A 44 -21.04 22.58 -29.36
CA HIS A 44 -20.66 23.99 -29.26
C HIS A 44 -19.39 24.25 -30.10
N ALA A 45 -19.50 24.20 -31.44
CA ALA A 45 -18.46 24.70 -32.33
C ALA A 45 -18.35 26.22 -32.18
N PRO A 46 -17.14 26.80 -32.26
CA PRO A 46 -16.97 28.25 -32.23
C PRO A 46 -17.72 28.85 -33.41
N SER A 47 -18.60 29.80 -33.10
CA SER A 47 -19.28 30.61 -34.08
C SER A 47 -18.30 31.32 -34.99
N PHE A 48 -18.30 31.01 -36.31
CA PHE A 48 -17.77 31.90 -37.32
C PHE A 48 -18.59 33.17 -37.26
N GLY A 49 -17.88 34.30 -37.12
CA GLY A 49 -18.45 35.62 -36.97
C GLY A 49 -19.39 35.95 -38.12
N SER A 50 -20.64 36.20 -37.80
CA SER A 50 -21.50 37.13 -38.49
C SER A 50 -22.26 37.88 -37.42
N GLN A 51 -21.98 39.19 -37.38
CA GLN A 51 -22.75 40.15 -36.62
C GLN A 51 -24.19 40.09 -37.08
N SER A 52 -25.09 39.66 -36.22
CA SER A 52 -26.46 40.02 -36.26
C SER A 52 -27.01 40.04 -34.83
N THR A 53 -27.27 41.27 -34.41
CA THR A 53 -27.95 41.64 -33.18
C THR A 53 -29.29 40.96 -33.06
N SER A 54 -29.44 40.07 -32.08
CA SER A 54 -30.72 39.76 -31.45
C SER A 54 -30.46 39.37 -29.99
N THR A 55 -30.90 40.27 -29.14
CA THR A 55 -30.93 40.16 -27.69
C THR A 55 -31.84 38.98 -27.32
N SER A 56 -31.22 37.86 -26.90
CA SER A 56 -31.88 36.81 -26.14
C SER A 56 -31.30 36.77 -24.75
N ASN A 57 -32.20 36.83 -23.78
CA ASN A 57 -31.92 36.89 -22.34
C ASN A 57 -31.00 35.80 -21.84
N PRO A 58 -29.98 36.12 -21.03
CA PRO A 58 -29.06 35.08 -20.45
C PRO A 58 -29.67 34.23 -19.36
N GLU A 59 -30.89 34.49 -18.94
CA GLU A 59 -31.57 33.72 -17.87
C GLU A 59 -32.21 32.38 -18.29
N GLU A 60 -32.33 32.09 -19.59
CA GLU A 60 -32.94 30.84 -20.06
C GLU A 60 -31.93 29.65 -20.17
N VAL A 61 -30.66 29.90 -20.07
CA VAL A 61 -29.60 28.84 -20.15
C VAL A 61 -29.36 28.16 -18.79
N ALA A 62 -29.91 28.68 -17.71
CA ALA A 62 -29.67 28.18 -16.34
C ALA A 62 -30.65 27.11 -15.82
N LYS A 63 -31.57 26.61 -16.66
CA LYS A 63 -32.48 25.52 -16.26
C LYS A 63 -32.18 24.22 -17.01
N LEU A 64 -30.98 23.66 -16.78
CA LEU A 64 -30.79 22.23 -16.98
C LEU A 64 -31.60 21.51 -15.90
N PRO A 65 -32.51 20.58 -16.28
CA PRO A 65 -33.26 19.82 -15.30
C PRO A 65 -32.27 19.03 -14.43
N SER A 66 -32.37 19.21 -13.10
CA SER A 66 -31.69 18.38 -12.13
C SER A 66 -31.85 16.92 -12.50
N LEU A 67 -30.73 16.18 -12.54
CA LEU A 67 -30.68 14.73 -12.74
C LEU A 67 -31.65 14.06 -11.75
N LYS A 68 -32.88 13.79 -12.18
CA LYS A 68 -33.75 12.88 -11.46
C LYS A 68 -33.20 11.48 -11.63
N VAL A 69 -32.95 10.82 -10.50
CA VAL A 69 -32.57 9.40 -10.47
C VAL A 69 -33.69 8.63 -11.20
N LEU A 70 -33.39 8.14 -12.40
CA LEU A 70 -34.31 7.37 -13.22
C LEU A 70 -34.36 5.94 -12.70
N ASN A 71 -35.51 5.54 -12.19
CA ASN A 71 -35.70 4.28 -11.48
C ASN A 71 -36.11 3.10 -12.37
N SER A 72 -36.24 3.26 -13.70
CA SER A 72 -36.57 2.15 -14.59
C SER A 72 -35.84 2.20 -15.94
N ASP A 73 -35.56 1.01 -16.50
CA ASP A 73 -34.99 0.83 -17.84
C ASP A 73 -35.87 1.46 -18.95
N ALA A 74 -37.21 1.54 -18.72
CA ALA A 74 -38.16 2.14 -19.65
C ALA A 74 -38.02 3.66 -19.71
N ASP A 75 -37.78 4.32 -18.58
CA ASP A 75 -37.60 5.77 -18.52
C ASP A 75 -36.25 6.17 -19.15
N LEU A 76 -35.22 5.36 -18.97
CA LEU A 76 -33.92 5.52 -19.62
C LEU A 76 -34.02 5.42 -21.14
N LEU A 77 -34.79 4.47 -21.66
CA LEU A 77 -35.05 4.31 -23.10
C LEU A 77 -35.86 5.48 -23.68
N ARG A 78 -36.83 5.98 -22.93
CA ARG A 78 -37.68 7.10 -23.33
C ARG A 78 -36.91 8.42 -23.40
N GLU A 79 -36.04 8.66 -22.44
CA GLU A 79 -35.18 9.85 -22.40
C GLU A 79 -34.09 9.76 -23.48
N LYS A 80 -33.49 8.57 -23.73
CA LYS A 80 -32.57 8.32 -24.84
C LYS A 80 -33.20 8.65 -26.19
N ASN A 81 -34.46 8.23 -26.43
CA ASN A 81 -35.16 8.51 -27.67
C ASN A 81 -35.53 9.98 -27.84
N ASN A 82 -35.87 10.69 -26.74
CA ASN A 82 -36.15 12.12 -26.76
C ASN A 82 -34.88 12.95 -27.04
N ILE A 83 -33.77 12.64 -26.42
CA ILE A 83 -32.47 13.27 -26.65
C ILE A 83 -32.01 13.01 -28.08
N HIS A 84 -32.16 11.77 -28.58
CA HIS A 84 -31.82 11.41 -29.96
C HIS A 84 -32.66 12.20 -30.98
N SER A 85 -33.94 12.30 -30.76
CA SER A 85 -34.84 13.07 -31.62
C SER A 85 -34.49 14.58 -31.62
N GLY A 86 -34.14 15.15 -30.45
CA GLY A 86 -33.75 16.54 -30.33
C GLY A 86 -32.42 16.84 -31.03
N TYR A 87 -31.42 15.97 -30.88
CA TYR A 87 -30.12 16.07 -31.56
C TYR A 87 -30.28 16.00 -33.07
N MET A 88 -31.05 15.03 -33.59
CA MET A 88 -31.28 14.87 -35.03
C MET A 88 -31.99 16.10 -35.62
N LYS A 89 -32.95 16.68 -34.93
CA LYS A 89 -33.64 17.90 -35.40
C LYS A 89 -32.68 19.08 -35.46
N HIS A 90 -31.85 19.29 -34.43
CA HIS A 90 -30.86 20.35 -34.39
C HIS A 90 -29.84 20.21 -35.50
N THR A 91 -29.29 19.00 -35.68
CA THR A 91 -28.28 18.72 -36.70
C THR A 91 -28.84 18.87 -38.11
N LEU A 92 -30.07 18.43 -38.35
CA LEU A 92 -30.73 18.65 -39.63
C LEU A 92 -30.99 20.12 -39.91
N ALA A 93 -31.30 20.93 -38.89
CA ALA A 93 -31.40 22.38 -39.03
C ALA A 93 -30.08 23.01 -39.44
N MET A 94 -28.95 22.57 -38.88
CA MET A 94 -27.62 23.02 -39.25
C MET A 94 -27.23 22.60 -40.68
N LEU A 95 -27.63 21.41 -41.13
CA LEU A 95 -27.39 20.89 -42.48
C LEU A 95 -28.29 21.52 -43.54
N SER A 96 -29.43 22.12 -43.15
CA SER A 96 -30.42 22.69 -44.05
C SER A 96 -29.86 23.63 -45.13
N PRO A 97 -28.94 24.57 -44.84
CA PRO A 97 -28.37 25.43 -45.88
C PRO A 97 -27.65 24.62 -46.96
N MET A 98 -26.83 23.65 -46.54
CA MET A 98 -26.06 22.81 -47.48
C MET A 98 -26.97 21.93 -48.34
N LEU A 99 -28.00 21.38 -47.74
CA LEU A 99 -28.99 20.55 -48.45
C LEU A 99 -29.83 21.40 -49.43
N ARG A 100 -30.11 22.66 -49.13
CA ARG A 100 -30.76 23.61 -50.06
C ARG A 100 -29.86 23.92 -51.26
N ILE A 101 -28.56 24.19 -51.01
CA ILE A 101 -27.58 24.41 -52.07
C ILE A 101 -27.53 23.17 -52.98
N LEU A 102 -27.41 21.99 -52.40
CA LEU A 102 -27.40 20.73 -53.13
C LEU A 102 -28.66 20.55 -53.98
N HIS A 103 -29.84 20.93 -53.44
CA HIS A 103 -31.11 20.87 -54.22
C HIS A 103 -31.06 21.80 -55.46
N VAL A 104 -30.56 23.04 -55.31
CA VAL A 104 -30.39 23.98 -56.41
C VAL A 104 -29.47 23.38 -57.51
N TYR A 105 -28.30 22.87 -57.12
CA TYR A 105 -27.37 22.26 -58.06
C TYR A 105 -27.91 20.99 -58.71
N ARG A 106 -28.77 20.21 -58.06
CA ARG A 106 -29.50 19.09 -58.66
C ARG A 106 -30.46 19.56 -59.77
N VAL A 107 -31.21 20.65 -59.51
CA VAL A 107 -32.11 21.22 -60.51
C VAL A 107 -31.35 21.76 -61.69
N MET A 108 -30.14 22.31 -61.48
CA MET A 108 -29.27 22.84 -62.53
C MET A 108 -28.47 21.72 -63.24
N ASN A 109 -28.54 20.47 -62.80
CA ASN A 109 -27.76 19.33 -63.26
C ASN A 109 -26.23 19.54 -63.14
N GLN A 110 -25.82 20.30 -62.11
CA GLN A 110 -24.41 20.68 -61.84
C GLN A 110 -23.89 20.11 -60.51
N VAL A 111 -24.42 18.99 -60.06
CA VAL A 111 -23.99 18.32 -58.79
C VAL A 111 -22.48 17.97 -58.82
N PRO A 112 -21.86 17.50 -59.92
CA PRO A 112 -20.45 17.23 -59.94
C PRO A 112 -19.57 18.44 -59.64
N GLU A 113 -19.97 19.65 -60.08
CA GLU A 113 -19.21 20.90 -59.80
C GLU A 113 -19.29 21.25 -58.32
N LEU A 114 -20.47 21.10 -57.71
CA LEU A 114 -20.62 21.28 -56.26
C LEU A 114 -19.80 20.27 -55.45
N ALA A 115 -19.81 19.01 -55.89
CA ALA A 115 -19.00 17.97 -55.23
C ALA A 115 -17.48 18.25 -55.35
N ALA A 116 -17.01 18.67 -56.52
CA ALA A 116 -15.61 19.06 -56.70
C ALA A 116 -15.23 20.26 -55.83
N PHE A 117 -16.05 21.28 -55.74
CA PHE A 117 -15.85 22.42 -54.87
C PHE A 117 -15.87 22.03 -53.37
N TYR A 118 -16.84 21.21 -52.98
CA TYR A 118 -16.95 20.70 -51.62
C TYR A 118 -15.68 19.93 -51.21
N ASN A 119 -15.26 18.99 -52.06
CA ASN A 119 -14.08 18.16 -51.83
C ASN A 119 -12.81 19.00 -51.72
N ALA A 120 -12.58 19.95 -52.64
CA ALA A 120 -11.42 20.85 -52.59
C ALA A 120 -11.28 21.66 -51.31
N ASN A 121 -12.40 22.07 -50.73
CA ASN A 121 -12.42 22.85 -49.50
C ASN A 121 -12.51 22.02 -48.20
N ARG A 122 -13.20 20.86 -48.25
CA ARG A 122 -13.48 20.08 -47.04
C ARG A 122 -12.41 19.07 -46.70
N LEU A 123 -11.79 18.44 -47.71
CA LEU A 123 -10.75 17.42 -47.48
C LEU A 123 -9.56 17.96 -46.68
N PRO A 124 -9.03 19.17 -46.90
CA PRO A 124 -7.99 19.74 -46.05
C PRO A 124 -8.42 19.94 -44.60
N GLN A 125 -9.69 20.26 -44.36
CA GLN A 125 -10.25 20.43 -43.01
C GLN A 125 -10.43 19.13 -42.24
N LEU A 126 -10.52 18.00 -42.92
CA LEU A 126 -10.62 16.67 -42.33
C LEU A 126 -9.25 16.05 -42.01
N GLN A 127 -8.15 16.75 -42.30
CA GLN A 127 -6.81 16.29 -41.93
C GLN A 127 -6.51 16.53 -40.47
N LEU A 128 -5.71 15.68 -39.85
CA LEU A 128 -5.45 15.71 -38.40
C LEU A 128 -4.93 17.05 -37.87
N PRO A 129 -3.99 17.76 -38.54
CA PRO A 129 -3.52 19.09 -38.08
C PRO A 129 -4.62 20.14 -37.93
N SER A 130 -5.66 20.08 -38.77
CA SER A 130 -6.75 21.05 -38.77
C SER A 130 -7.64 21.01 -37.54
N PHE A 131 -7.58 19.91 -36.76
CA PHE A 131 -8.34 19.80 -35.50
C PHE A 131 -7.64 20.44 -34.31
N LEU A 132 -6.37 20.86 -34.46
CA LEU A 132 -5.61 21.56 -33.43
C LEU A 132 -5.54 23.06 -33.69
N THR A 133 -5.50 23.85 -32.62
CA THR A 133 -5.39 25.31 -32.72
C THR A 133 -3.93 25.76 -33.01
N GLY A 134 -3.71 26.57 -34.03
CA GLY A 134 -2.42 27.18 -34.39
C GLY A 134 -1.82 26.69 -35.72
N ASP A 135 -0.97 27.53 -36.35
CA ASP A 135 -0.43 27.36 -37.72
C ASP A 135 0.73 26.37 -37.88
N VAL A 136 0.75 25.27 -37.18
CA VAL A 136 1.87 24.31 -37.22
C VAL A 136 1.50 23.06 -38.03
N ALA A 137 2.27 22.81 -39.08
CA ALA A 137 2.10 21.63 -39.96
C ALA A 137 2.31 20.26 -39.29
N MET A 138 2.88 20.22 -38.09
CA MET A 138 3.16 18.98 -37.36
C MET A 138 2.61 19.02 -35.93
N ILE A 139 2.03 17.90 -35.50
CA ILE A 139 1.54 17.70 -34.14
C ILE A 139 2.69 17.17 -33.28
N THR A 140 3.20 18.00 -32.36
CA THR A 140 4.17 17.55 -31.36
C THR A 140 3.47 16.81 -30.21
N PRO A 141 4.15 15.84 -29.55
CA PRO A 141 3.59 15.15 -28.40
C PRO A 141 3.07 16.05 -27.29
N ASP A 142 3.80 17.11 -26.94
CA ASP A 142 3.43 18.03 -25.87
C ASP A 142 2.15 18.82 -26.22
N ARG A 143 2.04 19.24 -27.48
CA ARG A 143 0.85 19.92 -27.99
C ARG A 143 -0.36 19.00 -28.01
N PHE A 144 -0.17 17.74 -28.39
CA PHE A 144 -1.23 16.73 -28.33
C PHE A 144 -1.71 16.55 -26.90
N VAL A 145 -0.80 16.39 -25.93
CA VAL A 145 -1.15 16.22 -24.49
C VAL A 145 -1.95 17.41 -23.98
N GLY A 146 -1.58 18.66 -24.35
CA GLY A 146 -2.29 19.87 -23.91
C GLY A 146 -3.66 20.07 -24.56
N GLN A 147 -3.91 19.51 -25.73
CA GLN A 147 -5.13 19.76 -26.53
C GLN A 147 -5.93 18.48 -26.90
N HIS A 148 -5.58 17.33 -26.33
CA HIS A 148 -6.18 16.03 -26.73
C HIS A 148 -7.71 16.01 -26.62
N ASP A 149 -8.28 16.59 -25.57
CA ASP A 149 -9.74 16.60 -25.37
C ASP A 149 -10.47 17.42 -26.45
N GLU A 150 -9.92 18.59 -26.81
CA GLU A 150 -10.44 19.41 -27.88
C GLU A 150 -10.28 18.72 -29.24
N LEU A 151 -9.14 18.08 -29.48
CA LEU A 151 -8.88 17.29 -30.69
C LEU A 151 -9.94 16.20 -30.86
N PHE A 152 -10.16 15.36 -29.85
CA PHE A 152 -11.13 14.29 -29.93
C PHE A 152 -12.55 14.80 -30.11
N ARG A 153 -12.92 15.91 -29.48
CA ARG A 153 -14.24 16.55 -29.67
C ARG A 153 -14.43 17.03 -31.11
N LYS A 154 -13.47 17.79 -31.66
CA LYS A 154 -13.54 18.28 -33.03
C LYS A 154 -13.54 17.14 -34.06
N LEU A 155 -12.71 16.11 -33.84
CA LEU A 155 -12.68 14.90 -34.68
C LEU A 155 -14.04 14.22 -34.71
N THR A 156 -14.63 13.97 -33.53
CA THR A 156 -15.95 13.35 -33.43
C THR A 156 -17.00 14.17 -34.16
N GLY A 157 -17.08 15.49 -33.90
CA GLY A 157 -18.04 16.37 -34.54
C GLY A 157 -17.91 16.41 -36.06
N ALA A 158 -16.66 16.49 -36.57
CA ALA A 158 -16.42 16.53 -38.01
C ALA A 158 -16.88 15.25 -38.72
N PHE A 159 -16.51 14.08 -38.21
CA PHE A 159 -16.88 12.80 -38.85
C PHE A 159 -18.33 12.41 -38.63
N CYS A 160 -18.94 12.78 -37.52
CA CYS A 160 -20.39 12.67 -37.36
C CYS A 160 -21.14 13.53 -38.38
N LEU A 161 -20.66 14.74 -38.65
CA LEU A 161 -21.23 15.63 -39.65
C LEU A 161 -21.10 15.05 -41.07
N GLU A 162 -19.95 14.53 -41.45
CA GLU A 162 -19.72 13.91 -42.76
C GLU A 162 -20.64 12.71 -42.99
N GLN A 163 -20.83 11.87 -41.99
CA GLN A 163 -21.70 10.70 -42.10
C GLN A 163 -23.19 11.13 -42.28
N LEU A 164 -23.61 12.19 -41.61
CA LEU A 164 -24.97 12.71 -41.79
C LEU A 164 -25.12 13.38 -43.16
N LEU A 165 -24.14 14.17 -43.62
CA LEU A 165 -24.15 14.75 -44.96
C LEU A 165 -24.19 13.66 -46.03
N TRP A 166 -23.39 12.62 -45.92
CA TRP A 166 -23.40 11.47 -46.81
C TRP A 166 -24.83 10.85 -46.90
N LYS A 167 -25.45 10.59 -45.73
CA LYS A 167 -26.74 9.99 -45.61
C LYS A 167 -27.83 10.86 -46.25
N TYR A 168 -27.87 12.14 -45.96
CA TYR A 168 -28.92 13.06 -46.42
C TYR A 168 -28.68 13.64 -47.83
N SER A 169 -27.45 13.64 -48.32
CA SER A 169 -27.15 14.01 -49.70
C SER A 169 -27.31 12.88 -50.70
N ASN A 170 -27.55 11.63 -50.24
CA ASN A 170 -27.55 10.43 -51.10
C ASN A 170 -26.24 10.28 -51.85
N GLU A 171 -25.12 10.36 -51.15
CA GLU A 171 -23.75 10.23 -51.69
C GLU A 171 -23.34 11.29 -52.75
N ALA A 172 -24.07 12.40 -52.84
CA ALA A 172 -23.85 13.38 -53.88
C ALA A 172 -22.58 14.22 -53.70
N LEU A 173 -22.06 14.32 -52.47
CA LEU A 173 -20.85 15.14 -52.15
C LEU A 173 -19.60 14.30 -51.99
N LEU A 174 -19.64 13.34 -51.08
CA LEU A 174 -18.57 12.37 -50.80
C LEU A 174 -19.20 10.98 -50.72
N SER A 175 -18.53 9.99 -51.31
CA SER A 175 -18.95 8.60 -51.16
C SER A 175 -18.60 8.04 -49.79
N LYS A 176 -19.33 7.02 -49.32
CA LYS A 176 -19.03 6.33 -48.06
C LYS A 176 -17.60 5.78 -48.05
N LYS A 177 -17.11 5.32 -49.22
CA LYS A 177 -15.75 4.78 -49.37
C LYS A 177 -14.68 5.85 -49.13
N GLU A 178 -14.89 7.06 -49.69
CA GLU A 178 -13.94 8.19 -49.50
C GLU A 178 -13.91 8.64 -48.07
N ILE A 179 -15.07 8.85 -47.43
CA ILE A 179 -15.15 9.26 -46.01
C ILE A 179 -14.45 8.24 -45.11
N ASN A 180 -14.73 6.93 -45.29
CA ASN A 180 -14.08 5.88 -44.52
C ASN A 180 -12.57 5.80 -44.78
N GLY A 181 -12.13 6.06 -46.00
CA GLY A 181 -10.71 6.12 -46.38
C GLY A 181 -9.99 7.27 -45.63
N ILE A 182 -10.57 8.48 -45.64
CA ILE A 182 -10.05 9.64 -44.92
C ILE A 182 -10.01 9.34 -43.42
N PHE A 183 -11.09 8.84 -42.87
CA PHE A 183 -11.18 8.48 -41.46
C PHE A 183 -10.07 7.48 -41.07
N HIS A 184 -9.86 6.45 -41.87
CA HIS A 184 -8.83 5.47 -41.62
C HIS A 184 -7.42 6.08 -41.54
N LEU A 185 -7.07 6.97 -42.49
CA LEU A 185 -5.79 7.68 -42.52
C LEU A 185 -5.61 8.58 -41.30
N VAL A 186 -6.65 9.32 -40.94
CA VAL A 186 -6.66 10.20 -39.74
C VAL A 186 -6.45 9.38 -38.47
N VAL A 187 -7.19 8.28 -38.30
CA VAL A 187 -7.06 7.40 -37.13
C VAL A 187 -5.67 6.73 -37.07
N GLN A 188 -5.14 6.29 -38.22
CA GLN A 188 -3.79 5.71 -38.26
C GLN A 188 -2.71 6.72 -37.81
N SER A 189 -2.76 7.94 -38.31
CA SER A 189 -1.86 9.02 -37.91
C SER A 189 -2.03 9.37 -36.41
N LEU A 190 -3.28 9.43 -35.95
CA LEU A 190 -3.60 9.69 -34.55
C LEU A 190 -3.06 8.60 -33.62
N CYS A 191 -3.18 7.31 -33.99
CA CYS A 191 -2.60 6.20 -33.24
C CYS A 191 -1.09 6.30 -33.09
N GLY A 192 -0.39 6.76 -34.13
CA GLY A 192 1.05 7.04 -34.07
C GLY A 192 1.40 8.16 -33.06
N ILE A 193 0.64 9.27 -33.10
CA ILE A 193 0.83 10.38 -32.17
C ILE A 193 0.51 9.97 -30.72
N ILE A 194 -0.60 9.28 -30.51
CA ILE A 194 -0.96 8.73 -29.18
C ILE A 194 0.18 7.88 -28.63
N THR A 195 0.67 6.93 -29.43
CA THR A 195 1.74 6.04 -28.99
C THR A 195 3.01 6.81 -28.64
N SER A 196 3.47 7.71 -29.51
CA SER A 196 4.70 8.49 -29.28
C SER A 196 4.57 9.46 -28.11
N SER A 197 3.36 9.98 -27.83
CA SER A 197 3.10 10.90 -26.74
C SER A 197 3.02 10.14 -25.40
N ILE A 198 2.24 9.07 -25.34
CA ILE A 198 2.04 8.31 -24.08
C ILE A 198 3.34 7.70 -23.58
N LEU A 199 4.21 7.20 -24.46
CA LEU A 199 5.51 6.64 -24.08
C LEU A 199 6.47 7.67 -23.41
N ARG A 200 6.17 8.97 -23.51
CA ARG A 200 6.93 10.06 -22.87
C ARG A 200 6.29 10.58 -21.59
N ILE A 201 5.04 10.20 -21.32
CA ILE A 201 4.29 10.67 -20.15
C ILE A 201 4.58 9.76 -18.97
N GLU A 202 5.09 10.36 -17.89
CA GLU A 202 5.30 9.64 -16.62
C GLU A 202 4.05 9.69 -15.72
N ALA A 203 3.18 10.71 -15.88
CA ALA A 203 1.98 10.89 -15.05
C ALA A 203 0.84 9.95 -15.49
N PRO A 204 0.47 8.93 -14.69
CA PRO A 204 -0.54 7.95 -15.07
C PRO A 204 -1.93 8.56 -15.24
N ASP A 205 -2.27 9.60 -14.48
CA ASP A 205 -3.57 10.28 -14.59
C ASP A 205 -3.76 10.95 -15.96
N THR A 206 -2.70 11.53 -16.52
CA THR A 206 -2.73 12.13 -17.86
C THR A 206 -2.96 11.05 -18.93
N ILE A 207 -2.29 9.91 -18.81
CA ILE A 207 -2.50 8.76 -19.71
C ILE A 207 -3.96 8.28 -19.65
N LEU A 208 -4.51 8.18 -18.44
CA LEU A 208 -5.89 7.76 -18.22
C LEU A 208 -6.90 8.77 -18.81
N GLN A 209 -6.64 10.07 -18.70
CA GLN A 209 -7.47 11.12 -19.30
C GLN A 209 -7.47 11.03 -20.83
N ILE A 210 -6.29 10.92 -21.46
CA ILE A 210 -6.16 10.75 -22.91
C ILE A 210 -6.93 9.52 -23.37
N LYS A 211 -6.75 8.39 -22.66
CA LYS A 211 -7.47 7.14 -22.95
C LYS A 211 -8.99 7.35 -22.86
N ARG A 212 -9.48 7.99 -21.81
CA ARG A 212 -10.92 8.26 -21.64
C ARG A 212 -11.49 9.06 -22.81
N SER A 213 -10.84 10.17 -23.18
CA SER A 213 -11.27 11.01 -24.31
C SER A 213 -11.24 10.25 -25.64
N ALA A 214 -10.18 9.47 -25.89
CA ALA A 214 -10.05 8.66 -27.10
C ALA A 214 -11.11 7.55 -27.21
N ILE A 215 -11.35 6.82 -26.13
CA ILE A 215 -12.37 5.75 -26.11
C ILE A 215 -13.79 6.31 -26.22
N MET A 216 -14.06 7.46 -25.64
CA MET A 216 -15.34 8.16 -25.80
C MET A 216 -15.55 8.58 -27.28
N CYS A 217 -14.51 9.14 -27.92
CA CYS A 217 -14.52 9.45 -29.36
C CYS A 217 -14.75 8.18 -30.20
N ALA A 218 -14.00 7.12 -29.94
CA ALA A 218 -14.11 5.85 -30.65
C ALA A 218 -15.53 5.25 -30.56
N ARG A 219 -16.13 5.27 -29.38
CA ARG A 219 -17.48 4.77 -29.14
C ARG A 219 -18.56 5.62 -29.83
N ALA A 220 -18.39 6.94 -29.80
CA ALA A 220 -19.34 7.83 -30.46
C ALA A 220 -19.33 7.67 -32.00
N LEU A 221 -18.15 7.37 -32.57
CA LEU A 221 -18.01 7.17 -34.02
C LEU A 221 -18.35 5.74 -34.48
N SER A 222 -18.29 4.75 -33.58
CA SER A 222 -18.62 3.34 -33.90
C SER A 222 -20.06 2.96 -33.56
N ASP A 223 -20.94 3.91 -33.22
CA ASP A 223 -22.33 3.63 -32.94
C ASP A 223 -23.12 3.19 -34.18
N GLU A 224 -24.38 2.76 -33.99
CA GLU A 224 -25.25 2.26 -35.07
C GLU A 224 -25.55 3.31 -36.14
N ILE A 225 -25.31 4.59 -35.87
CA ILE A 225 -25.59 5.69 -36.79
C ILE A 225 -24.40 5.99 -37.69
N HIS A 226 -23.20 5.99 -37.12
CA HIS A 226 -21.99 6.48 -37.78
C HIS A 226 -21.16 5.34 -38.39
N GLU A 227 -21.15 4.15 -37.77
CA GLU A 227 -20.55 2.89 -38.28
C GLU A 227 -19.07 2.99 -38.68
N TYR A 228 -18.29 3.91 -38.09
CA TYR A 228 -16.86 4.00 -38.38
C TYR A 228 -16.07 2.86 -37.69
N ASN A 229 -15.02 2.38 -38.38
CA ASN A 229 -14.14 1.39 -37.80
C ASN A 229 -13.08 2.05 -36.89
N THR A 230 -13.30 1.98 -35.59
CA THR A 230 -12.42 2.54 -34.55
C THR A 230 -11.52 1.52 -33.87
N THR A 231 -11.46 0.28 -34.39
CA THR A 231 -10.69 -0.85 -33.77
C THR A 231 -9.24 -0.48 -33.51
N SER A 232 -8.59 0.25 -34.42
CA SER A 232 -7.19 0.67 -34.29
C SER A 232 -6.91 1.54 -33.04
N LEU A 233 -7.88 2.35 -32.60
CA LEU A 233 -7.76 3.14 -31.37
C LEU A 233 -7.78 2.23 -30.14
N PHE A 234 -8.72 1.26 -30.07
CA PHE A 234 -8.75 0.29 -29.00
C PHE A 234 -7.48 -0.55 -28.93
N ASP A 235 -6.99 -1.03 -30.09
CA ASP A 235 -5.75 -1.83 -30.18
C ASP A 235 -4.53 -1.04 -29.73
N THR A 236 -4.49 0.26 -30.01
CA THR A 236 -3.40 1.13 -29.57
C THR A 236 -3.37 1.21 -28.03
N PHE A 237 -4.50 1.43 -27.37
CA PHE A 237 -4.54 1.45 -25.91
C PHE A 237 -4.35 0.06 -25.27
N ARG A 238 -4.75 -1.03 -25.93
CA ARG A 238 -4.40 -2.39 -25.48
C ARG A 238 -2.88 -2.58 -25.41
N ARG A 239 -2.17 -2.18 -26.46
CA ARG A 239 -0.69 -2.26 -26.49
C ARG A 239 -0.01 -1.36 -25.47
N LEU A 240 -0.59 -0.21 -25.18
CA LEU A 240 -0.07 0.75 -24.19
C LEU A 240 -0.41 0.37 -22.73
N GLY A 241 -1.23 -0.66 -22.50
CA GLY A 241 -1.66 -1.08 -21.17
C GLY A 241 -0.51 -1.45 -20.24
N ALA A 242 0.51 -2.14 -20.74
CA ALA A 242 1.70 -2.48 -19.95
C ALA A 242 2.49 -1.23 -19.51
N HIS A 243 2.64 -0.25 -20.41
CA HIS A 243 3.30 1.02 -20.07
C HIS A 243 2.52 1.81 -19.01
N TYR A 244 1.19 1.88 -19.14
CA TYR A 244 0.35 2.52 -18.14
C TYR A 244 0.49 1.87 -16.76
N ARG A 245 0.42 0.52 -16.69
CA ARG A 245 0.60 -0.20 -15.41
C ARG A 245 1.95 0.09 -14.78
N HIS A 246 3.02 0.05 -15.57
CA HIS A 246 4.38 0.33 -15.08
C HIS A 246 4.51 1.76 -14.56
N SER A 247 3.97 2.76 -15.27
CA SER A 247 3.95 4.16 -14.82
C SER A 247 3.17 4.33 -13.51
N LEU A 248 1.96 3.74 -13.44
CA LEU A 248 1.11 3.81 -12.25
C LEU A 248 1.73 3.09 -11.05
N LEU A 249 2.31 1.92 -11.25
CA LEU A 249 3.03 1.17 -10.22
C LEU A 249 4.24 1.95 -9.70
N GLY A 250 5.03 2.54 -10.60
CA GLY A 250 6.19 3.36 -10.23
C GLY A 250 5.80 4.57 -9.39
N ASP A 251 4.70 5.26 -9.74
CA ASP A 251 4.18 6.38 -8.97
C ASP A 251 3.65 5.94 -7.59
N THR A 252 2.91 4.83 -7.56
CA THR A 252 2.43 4.21 -6.31
C THR A 252 3.58 3.87 -5.38
N MET A 253 4.65 3.22 -5.88
CA MET A 253 5.83 2.88 -5.08
C MET A 253 6.54 4.11 -4.52
N LYS A 254 6.63 5.21 -5.29
CA LYS A 254 7.17 6.49 -4.82
C LYS A 254 6.33 7.05 -3.66
N GLN A 255 5.00 7.02 -3.78
CA GLN A 255 4.09 7.47 -2.73
C GLN A 255 4.21 6.62 -1.46
N LEU A 256 4.20 5.29 -1.58
CA LEU A 256 4.37 4.36 -0.45
C LEU A 256 5.70 4.57 0.27
N LYS A 257 6.79 4.75 -0.47
CA LYS A 257 8.10 5.08 0.09
C LYS A 257 8.06 6.42 0.84
N ASN A 258 7.42 7.43 0.28
CA ASN A 258 7.30 8.74 0.92
C ASN A 258 6.54 8.65 2.24
N PHE A 259 5.43 7.91 2.33
CA PHE A 259 4.70 7.73 3.58
C PHE A 259 5.57 7.13 4.68
N MET A 260 6.38 6.13 4.36
CA MET A 260 7.28 5.49 5.31
C MET A 260 8.41 6.42 5.78
N THR A 261 8.98 7.22 4.87
CA THR A 261 10.09 8.13 5.21
C THR A 261 9.64 9.35 6.02
N THR A 262 8.38 9.76 5.88
CA THR A 262 7.79 10.91 6.59
C THR A 262 7.00 10.51 7.84
N ASP A 263 6.92 9.21 8.16
CA ASP A 263 6.16 8.74 9.34
C ASP A 263 6.75 9.27 10.65
N THR A 264 5.89 9.80 11.49
CA THR A 264 6.23 10.26 12.85
C THR A 264 6.16 9.15 13.89
N PHE A 265 5.77 7.95 13.50
CA PHE A 265 5.55 6.78 14.37
C PHE A 265 4.52 7.01 15.49
N GLN A 266 3.65 8.00 15.32
CA GLN A 266 2.54 8.25 16.23
C GLN A 266 1.28 7.55 15.73
N ASN A 267 0.49 7.08 16.68
CA ASN A 267 -0.79 6.45 16.39
C ASN A 267 -1.74 7.39 15.65
N THR A 268 -2.42 6.89 14.63
CA THR A 268 -3.36 7.65 13.82
C THR A 268 -4.55 8.10 14.64
N ARG A 269 -4.92 9.36 14.49
CA ARG A 269 -6.14 9.94 15.06
C ARG A 269 -7.17 10.16 13.96
N VAL A 270 -8.35 9.57 14.11
CA VAL A 270 -9.45 9.71 13.16
C VAL A 270 -10.67 10.29 13.85
N THR A 271 -11.48 11.04 13.11
CA THR A 271 -12.78 11.49 13.64
C THR A 271 -13.75 10.30 13.66
N ARG A 272 -14.73 10.36 14.55
CA ARG A 272 -15.76 9.30 14.64
C ARG A 272 -16.52 9.09 13.34
N LYS A 273 -16.64 10.14 12.51
CA LYS A 273 -17.30 10.06 11.19
C LYS A 273 -16.48 9.25 10.19
N ASP A 274 -15.16 9.41 10.23
CA ASP A 274 -14.25 8.78 9.26
C ASP A 274 -13.77 7.40 9.73
N LEU A 275 -14.13 6.99 10.95
CA LEU A 275 -13.70 5.73 11.54
C LEU A 275 -14.12 4.53 10.70
N ALA A 276 -15.39 4.48 10.27
CA ALA A 276 -15.90 3.38 9.47
C ALA A 276 -15.16 3.25 8.13
N GLU A 277 -14.89 4.38 7.44
CA GLU A 277 -14.11 4.39 6.21
C GLU A 277 -12.67 3.93 6.46
N ALA A 278 -12.03 4.41 7.52
CA ALA A 278 -10.66 4.03 7.87
C ALA A 278 -10.54 2.52 8.16
N LEU A 279 -11.48 1.96 8.92
CA LEU A 279 -11.50 0.53 9.24
C LEU A 279 -11.80 -0.32 7.99
N ALA A 280 -12.76 0.09 7.17
CA ALA A 280 -13.08 -0.58 5.92
C ALA A 280 -11.88 -0.60 4.97
N THR A 281 -11.20 0.52 4.79
CA THR A 281 -10.00 0.64 3.94
C THR A 281 -8.87 -0.28 4.42
N CYS A 282 -8.69 -0.43 5.74
CA CYS A 282 -7.67 -1.32 6.31
C CYS A 282 -8.11 -2.80 6.42
N GLY A 283 -9.33 -3.16 6.00
CA GLY A 283 -9.85 -4.53 6.12
C GLY A 283 -10.16 -4.96 7.56
N LEU A 284 -10.55 -4.01 8.40
CA LEU A 284 -10.82 -4.20 9.81
C LEU A 284 -12.33 -4.11 10.14
N GLU A 285 -13.18 -4.23 9.14
CA GLU A 285 -14.65 -4.25 9.31
C GLU A 285 -15.06 -5.39 10.26
N GLY A 286 -15.93 -5.08 11.22
CA GLY A 286 -16.41 -6.05 12.22
C GLY A 286 -15.41 -6.39 13.32
N GLN A 287 -14.29 -5.67 13.42
CA GLN A 287 -13.30 -5.78 14.50
C GLN A 287 -13.30 -4.57 15.45
N GLU A 288 -14.29 -3.69 15.30
CA GLU A 288 -14.40 -2.44 16.06
C GLU A 288 -14.31 -2.68 17.57
N ASP A 289 -15.06 -3.66 18.08
CA ASP A 289 -15.10 -3.99 19.53
C ASP A 289 -13.73 -4.42 20.07
N LYS A 290 -12.91 -5.05 19.25
CA LYS A 290 -11.56 -5.47 19.66
C LYS A 290 -10.56 -4.34 19.61
N LEU A 291 -10.65 -3.49 18.59
CA LEU A 291 -9.74 -2.37 18.35
C LEU A 291 -10.00 -1.20 19.31
N LEU A 292 -11.27 -0.98 19.66
CA LEU A 292 -11.71 0.12 20.50
C LEU A 292 -11.85 -0.28 21.97
N LYS A 293 -11.47 -1.51 22.34
CA LYS A 293 -11.51 -1.99 23.71
C LYS A 293 -10.59 -1.13 24.62
N GLY A 294 -11.19 -0.35 25.50
CA GLY A 294 -10.47 0.55 26.40
C GLY A 294 -10.19 1.95 25.84
N VAL A 295 -10.69 2.25 24.64
CA VAL A 295 -10.67 3.61 24.07
C VAL A 295 -11.91 4.37 24.57
N ASP A 296 -11.72 5.61 24.99
CA ASP A 296 -12.83 6.48 25.39
C ASP A 296 -13.64 6.89 24.14
N LEU A 297 -14.78 6.23 23.96
CA LEU A 297 -15.71 6.49 22.87
C LEU A 297 -16.54 7.78 23.04
N SER A 298 -16.40 8.50 24.17
CA SER A 298 -17.03 9.80 24.36
C SER A 298 -16.31 10.94 23.61
N SER A 299 -15.06 10.72 23.21
CA SER A 299 -14.26 11.66 22.43
C SER A 299 -14.65 11.64 20.94
N ASP A 300 -14.71 12.83 20.32
CA ASP A 300 -14.89 12.96 18.85
C ASP A 300 -13.70 12.44 18.04
N VAL A 301 -12.55 12.28 18.69
CA VAL A 301 -11.30 11.80 18.09
C VAL A 301 -10.90 10.46 18.67
N ILE A 302 -10.79 9.46 17.83
CA ILE A 302 -10.43 8.09 18.20
C ILE A 302 -9.00 7.82 17.72
N THR A 303 -8.18 7.24 18.63
CA THR A 303 -6.79 6.86 18.31
C THR A 303 -6.76 5.40 17.91
N LEU A 304 -6.31 5.13 16.67
CA LEU A 304 -6.11 3.78 16.15
C LEU A 304 -4.76 3.21 16.61
N PRO A 305 -4.59 1.88 16.72
CA PRO A 305 -3.36 1.27 17.23
C PRO A 305 -2.19 1.27 16.25
N PHE A 306 -2.32 1.85 15.08
CA PHE A 306 -1.31 1.93 14.02
C PHE A 306 -1.09 3.36 13.56
N THR A 307 0.01 3.61 12.83
CA THR A 307 0.35 4.95 12.33
C THR A 307 -0.40 5.27 11.02
N ALA A 308 -0.33 6.54 10.60
CA ALA A 308 -0.98 7.01 9.37
C ALA A 308 -0.54 6.24 8.10
N VAL A 309 0.65 5.66 8.12
CA VAL A 309 1.21 4.85 7.02
C VAL A 309 0.28 3.71 6.63
N VAL A 310 -0.31 2.99 7.60
CA VAL A 310 -1.20 1.84 7.29
C VAL A 310 -2.39 2.30 6.49
N PHE A 311 -3.11 3.32 6.97
CA PHE A 311 -4.30 3.84 6.29
C PHE A 311 -3.96 4.43 4.92
N GLN A 312 -2.92 5.28 4.84
CA GLN A 312 -2.49 5.89 3.58
C GLN A 312 -2.04 4.84 2.56
N SER A 313 -1.26 3.84 2.99
CA SER A 313 -0.83 2.75 2.12
C SER A 313 -2.00 1.92 1.62
N CYS A 314 -2.94 1.55 2.50
CA CYS A 314 -4.13 0.81 2.09
C CYS A 314 -4.96 1.59 1.06
N LYS A 315 -5.19 2.88 1.29
CA LYS A 315 -5.91 3.75 0.36
C LYS A 315 -5.20 3.87 -1.00
N THR A 316 -3.88 4.00 -0.99
CA THR A 316 -3.08 4.12 -2.21
C THR A 316 -3.07 2.81 -3.01
N VAL A 317 -2.96 1.64 -2.35
CA VAL A 317 -3.02 0.34 -3.01
C VAL A 317 -4.43 0.06 -3.55
N GLU A 318 -5.49 0.44 -2.85
CA GLU A 318 -6.86 0.34 -3.36
C GLU A 318 -7.06 1.23 -4.59
N ALA A 319 -6.54 2.47 -4.56
CA ALA A 319 -6.57 3.38 -5.70
C ALA A 319 -5.79 2.83 -6.91
N LEU A 320 -4.63 2.19 -6.70
CA LEU A 320 -3.87 1.48 -7.73
C LEU A 320 -4.75 0.45 -8.45
N VAL A 321 -5.40 -0.43 -7.69
CA VAL A 321 -6.29 -1.47 -8.26
C VAL A 321 -7.44 -0.84 -9.04
N GLN A 322 -8.12 0.17 -8.46
CA GLN A 322 -9.24 0.85 -9.10
C GLN A 322 -8.83 1.54 -10.41
N GLN A 323 -7.70 2.25 -10.43
CA GLN A 323 -7.21 2.94 -11.62
C GLN A 323 -6.77 1.96 -12.72
N MET A 324 -6.19 0.82 -12.37
CA MET A 324 -5.86 -0.23 -13.34
C MET A 324 -7.11 -0.77 -14.03
N PHE A 325 -8.19 -1.09 -13.29
CA PHE A 325 -9.45 -1.54 -13.88
C PHE A 325 -10.19 -0.43 -14.64
N GLU A 326 -10.05 0.83 -14.23
CA GLU A 326 -10.59 1.97 -15.00
C GLU A 326 -9.85 2.16 -16.34
N TYR A 327 -8.52 1.89 -16.38
CA TYR A 327 -7.80 1.90 -17.64
C TYR A 327 -8.27 0.77 -18.56
N GLU A 328 -8.49 -0.43 -18.04
CA GLU A 328 -8.94 -1.58 -18.82
C GLU A 328 -10.35 -1.40 -19.39
N LYS A 329 -11.20 -0.63 -18.72
CA LYS A 329 -12.60 -0.44 -19.08
C LYS A 329 -12.77 -0.16 -20.58
N TYR A 330 -13.52 -1.03 -21.28
CA TYR A 330 -13.78 -1.07 -22.72
C TYR A 330 -12.64 -1.60 -23.61
N LEU A 331 -11.50 -1.98 -23.10
CA LEU A 331 -10.38 -2.46 -23.91
C LEU A 331 -10.40 -3.98 -24.11
N ASN A 332 -10.97 -4.73 -23.18
CA ASN A 332 -11.01 -6.19 -23.14
C ASN A 332 -9.61 -6.80 -23.29
N ILE A 333 -8.70 -6.41 -22.39
CA ILE A 333 -7.31 -6.92 -22.36
C ILE A 333 -7.32 -8.29 -21.67
N ASN A 334 -6.76 -9.31 -22.31
CA ASN A 334 -6.66 -10.64 -21.71
C ASN A 334 -5.75 -10.63 -20.48
N ASP A 335 -6.02 -11.54 -19.54
CA ASP A 335 -5.22 -11.77 -18.33
C ASP A 335 -4.99 -10.52 -17.46
N TRP A 336 -5.81 -9.47 -17.62
CA TRP A 336 -5.65 -8.20 -16.93
C TRP A 336 -5.76 -8.34 -15.41
N GLY A 337 -6.70 -9.17 -14.91
CA GLY A 337 -6.88 -9.42 -13.49
C GLY A 337 -5.65 -10.05 -12.83
N ASP A 338 -4.97 -10.97 -13.51
CA ASP A 338 -3.73 -11.58 -13.00
C ASP A 338 -2.58 -10.56 -13.01
N ALA A 339 -2.48 -9.74 -14.06
CA ALA A 339 -1.49 -8.67 -14.13
C ALA A 339 -1.67 -7.61 -13.02
N VAL A 340 -2.91 -7.20 -12.73
CA VAL A 340 -3.21 -6.29 -11.61
C VAL A 340 -2.83 -6.89 -10.26
N ARG A 341 -3.07 -8.20 -10.09
CA ARG A 341 -2.68 -8.91 -8.87
C ARG A 341 -1.17 -8.91 -8.67
N ASP A 342 -0.41 -9.22 -9.73
CA ASP A 342 1.05 -9.26 -9.67
C ASP A 342 1.63 -7.86 -9.35
N ASP A 343 1.13 -6.81 -10.00
CA ASP A 343 1.53 -5.42 -9.73
C ASP A 343 1.18 -4.99 -8.29
N THR A 344 0.04 -5.45 -7.77
CA THR A 344 -0.35 -5.18 -6.36
C THR A 344 0.58 -5.89 -5.38
N ILE A 345 0.97 -7.13 -5.65
CA ILE A 345 1.95 -7.89 -4.86
C ILE A 345 3.31 -7.19 -4.90
N GLU A 346 3.71 -6.67 -6.05
CA GLU A 346 4.98 -5.92 -6.21
C GLU A 346 4.96 -4.63 -5.40
N ALA A 347 3.88 -3.85 -5.44
CA ALA A 347 3.71 -2.63 -4.65
C ALA A 347 3.81 -2.91 -3.13
N LEU A 348 3.12 -3.95 -2.65
CA LEU A 348 3.17 -4.39 -1.25
C LEU A 348 4.55 -4.93 -0.87
N GLY A 349 5.23 -5.63 -1.79
CA GLY A 349 6.61 -6.07 -1.62
C GLY A 349 7.57 -4.90 -1.43
N SER A 350 7.47 -3.89 -2.28
CA SER A 350 8.28 -2.66 -2.18
C SER A 350 8.03 -1.92 -0.86
N LEU A 351 6.77 -1.81 -0.41
CA LEU A 351 6.44 -1.21 0.88
C LEU A 351 7.10 -1.97 2.04
N ASN A 352 7.05 -3.30 2.00
CA ASN A 352 7.70 -4.15 3.00
C ASN A 352 9.23 -3.98 3.01
N ASP A 353 9.84 -3.87 1.84
CA ASP A 353 11.30 -3.70 1.71
C ASP A 353 11.74 -2.35 2.27
N VAL A 354 10.96 -1.27 2.06
CA VAL A 354 11.19 0.04 2.67
C VAL A 354 11.06 -0.03 4.21
N LEU A 355 10.05 -0.75 4.72
CA LEU A 355 9.86 -0.93 6.16
C LEU A 355 11.06 -1.66 6.80
N ASN A 356 11.55 -2.72 6.17
CA ASN A 356 12.76 -3.42 6.63
C ASN A 356 14.01 -2.52 6.58
N HIS A 357 14.18 -1.76 5.52
CA HIS A 357 15.29 -0.81 5.39
C HIS A 357 15.31 0.23 6.52
N VAL A 358 14.13 0.76 6.90
CA VAL A 358 14.01 1.68 8.05
C VAL A 358 14.40 0.99 9.37
N ILE A 359 14.01 -0.28 9.56
CA ILE A 359 14.38 -1.05 10.76
C ILE A 359 15.89 -1.26 10.84
N ASP A 360 16.56 -1.48 9.70
CA ASP A 360 17.98 -1.85 9.65
C ASP A 360 18.95 -0.67 9.74
N GLU A 361 18.63 0.41 9.07
CA GLU A 361 19.60 1.50 8.85
C GLU A 361 19.42 2.68 9.81
N ARG A 362 18.30 2.73 10.54
CA ARG A 362 18.04 3.85 11.43
C ARG A 362 18.82 3.72 12.73
N SER A 363 19.85 4.54 12.90
CA SER A 363 20.71 4.55 14.10
C SER A 363 20.05 5.14 15.35
N ASP A 364 18.99 5.94 15.17
CA ASP A 364 18.21 6.60 16.23
C ASP A 364 16.94 5.84 16.63
N LEU A 365 16.84 4.56 16.28
CA LEU A 365 15.66 3.75 16.50
C LEU A 365 15.38 3.59 18.00
N GLN A 366 14.15 4.00 18.40
CA GLN A 366 13.64 3.85 19.76
C GLN A 366 12.68 2.68 19.87
N VAL A 367 12.48 2.16 21.08
CA VAL A 367 11.53 1.06 21.36
C VAL A 367 10.14 1.37 20.83
N SER A 368 9.62 2.59 21.07
CA SER A 368 8.31 3.02 20.58
C SER A 368 8.18 2.97 19.06
N MET A 369 9.24 3.34 18.34
CA MET A 369 9.28 3.30 16.87
C MET A 369 9.28 1.86 16.37
N ALA A 370 10.07 0.98 16.97
CA ALA A 370 10.11 -0.44 16.61
C ALA A 370 8.75 -1.12 16.89
N VAL A 371 8.08 -0.77 17.99
CA VAL A 371 6.71 -1.22 18.30
C VAL A 371 5.73 -0.74 17.24
N ALA A 372 5.77 0.54 16.86
CA ALA A 372 4.89 1.08 15.81
C ALA A 372 5.11 0.38 14.47
N MET A 373 6.36 0.14 14.07
CA MET A 373 6.68 -0.59 12.83
C MET A 373 6.17 -2.04 12.86
N GLY A 374 6.36 -2.74 13.96
CA GLY A 374 5.84 -4.11 14.12
C GLY A 374 4.30 -4.15 14.07
N THR A 375 3.66 -3.16 14.68
CA THR A 375 2.21 -3.00 14.64
C THR A 375 1.72 -2.68 13.22
N ASN A 376 2.37 -1.74 12.52
CA ASN A 376 2.06 -1.42 11.12
C ASN A 376 2.20 -2.66 10.22
N ALA A 377 3.27 -3.44 10.36
CA ALA A 377 3.48 -4.67 9.60
C ALA A 377 2.35 -5.69 9.85
N CYS A 378 1.88 -5.83 11.09
CA CYS A 378 0.76 -6.69 11.46
C CYS A 378 -0.54 -6.27 10.74
N TYR A 379 -0.88 -4.99 10.74
CA TYR A 379 -2.10 -4.49 10.09
C TYR A 379 -1.99 -4.55 8.56
N LEU A 380 -0.82 -4.29 7.97
CA LEU A 380 -0.58 -4.46 6.54
C LEU A 380 -0.66 -5.93 6.11
N ALA A 381 -0.19 -6.86 6.95
CA ALA A 381 -0.38 -8.30 6.71
C ALA A 381 -1.86 -8.69 6.66
N ASN A 382 -2.68 -8.15 7.58
CA ASN A 382 -4.12 -8.39 7.59
C ASN A 382 -4.83 -7.73 6.40
N ALA A 383 -4.39 -6.55 5.97
CA ALA A 383 -4.93 -5.85 4.80
C ALA A 383 -4.71 -6.62 3.48
N CYS A 384 -3.72 -7.53 3.41
CA CYS A 384 -3.51 -8.36 2.22
C CYS A 384 -4.73 -9.22 1.87
N ASP A 385 -5.48 -9.71 2.86
CA ASP A 385 -6.70 -10.49 2.62
C ASP A 385 -7.81 -9.63 2.00
N ARG A 386 -7.90 -8.37 2.40
CA ARG A 386 -8.81 -7.40 1.78
C ARG A 386 -8.42 -7.10 0.34
N PHE A 387 -7.14 -6.87 0.06
CA PHE A 387 -6.70 -6.62 -1.33
C PHE A 387 -6.99 -7.80 -2.24
N ASP A 388 -6.83 -9.05 -1.77
CA ASP A 388 -7.26 -10.23 -2.52
C ASP A 388 -8.76 -10.18 -2.84
N ALA A 389 -9.58 -9.79 -1.87
CA ALA A 389 -11.03 -9.66 -2.06
C ALA A 389 -11.38 -8.53 -3.06
N VAL A 390 -10.70 -7.36 -2.96
CA VAL A 390 -10.92 -6.22 -3.88
C VAL A 390 -10.52 -6.58 -5.31
N VAL A 391 -9.32 -7.14 -5.51
CA VAL A 391 -8.86 -7.56 -6.85
C VAL A 391 -9.78 -8.63 -7.43
N LYS A 392 -10.22 -9.59 -6.61
CA LYS A 392 -11.16 -10.63 -7.03
C LYS A 392 -12.50 -10.04 -7.46
N ALA A 393 -13.10 -9.17 -6.65
CA ALA A 393 -14.38 -8.53 -6.95
C ALA A 393 -14.30 -7.70 -8.24
N GLN A 394 -13.22 -6.93 -8.44
CA GLN A 394 -13.02 -6.15 -9.66
C GLN A 394 -12.80 -7.06 -10.89
N THR A 395 -12.07 -8.16 -10.72
CA THR A 395 -11.85 -9.16 -11.78
C THR A 395 -13.16 -9.82 -12.18
N GLU A 396 -14.02 -10.21 -11.25
CA GLU A 396 -15.34 -10.78 -11.52
C GLU A 396 -16.24 -9.80 -12.28
N VAL A 397 -16.24 -8.52 -11.90
CA VAL A 397 -16.96 -7.45 -12.61
C VAL A 397 -16.41 -7.27 -14.02
N TRP A 398 -15.10 -7.29 -14.20
CA TRP A 398 -14.45 -7.20 -15.50
C TRP A 398 -14.76 -8.42 -16.38
N GLU A 399 -14.65 -9.65 -15.86
CA GLU A 399 -14.99 -10.89 -16.58
C GLU A 399 -16.47 -10.89 -17.01
N ALA A 400 -17.38 -10.48 -16.12
CA ALA A 400 -18.80 -10.38 -16.44
C ALA A 400 -19.08 -9.39 -17.58
N ARG A 401 -18.36 -8.27 -17.63
CA ARG A 401 -18.45 -7.29 -18.71
C ARG A 401 -17.87 -7.81 -20.04
N THR A 402 -16.74 -8.52 -19.96
CA THR A 402 -15.99 -8.96 -21.14
C THR A 402 -16.66 -10.15 -21.81
N TYR A 403 -17.12 -11.11 -21.03
CA TYR A 403 -17.68 -12.38 -21.55
C TYR A 403 -19.20 -12.45 -21.54
N GLY A 404 -19.89 -11.42 -21.03
CA GLY A 404 -21.36 -11.35 -21.02
C GLY A 404 -22.04 -12.33 -20.08
N TYR A 405 -21.31 -12.93 -19.14
CA TYR A 405 -21.86 -13.86 -18.15
C TYR A 405 -22.52 -13.09 -16.99
N SER A 406 -23.66 -13.63 -16.50
CA SER A 406 -24.20 -13.18 -15.22
C SER A 406 -23.21 -13.56 -14.10
N VAL A 407 -22.98 -12.66 -13.13
CA VAL A 407 -22.07 -12.88 -11.98
C VAL A 407 -22.37 -14.22 -11.28
N ASN A 408 -23.66 -14.63 -11.23
CA ASN A 408 -24.07 -15.91 -10.62
C ASN A 408 -23.72 -17.16 -11.44
N THR A 409 -23.52 -17.03 -12.77
CA THR A 409 -23.06 -18.12 -13.63
C THR A 409 -21.54 -18.25 -13.67
N LEU A 410 -20.82 -17.15 -13.45
CA LEU A 410 -19.37 -17.13 -13.42
C LEU A 410 -18.81 -17.90 -12.23
N THR A 411 -19.40 -17.74 -11.04
CA THR A 411 -19.02 -18.54 -9.84
C THR A 411 -19.18 -20.03 -10.04
N ARG A 412 -20.11 -20.46 -10.89
CA ARG A 412 -20.31 -21.88 -11.24
C ARG A 412 -19.39 -22.33 -12.38
N ALA A 413 -19.09 -21.48 -13.33
CA ALA A 413 -18.17 -21.77 -14.45
C ALA A 413 -16.70 -21.78 -14.00
N THR A 414 -16.28 -20.88 -13.10
CA THR A 414 -14.94 -20.88 -12.53
C THR A 414 -14.69 -22.06 -11.58
N ALA A 415 -15.74 -22.62 -10.96
CA ALA A 415 -15.65 -23.87 -10.21
C ALA A 415 -15.44 -25.11 -11.11
N LEU A 416 -15.82 -25.02 -12.40
CA LEU A 416 -15.68 -26.09 -13.40
C LEU A 416 -14.48 -25.90 -14.34
N ALA A 417 -13.97 -24.66 -14.49
CA ALA A 417 -12.75 -24.39 -15.22
C ALA A 417 -11.54 -24.90 -14.42
N LYS A 418 -10.79 -25.82 -15.03
CA LYS A 418 -9.61 -26.46 -14.44
C LYS A 418 -8.75 -25.46 -13.65
N PRO A 419 -8.30 -25.81 -12.43
CA PRO A 419 -7.42 -24.99 -11.60
C PRO A 419 -5.98 -25.09 -12.12
N ASN A 420 -5.72 -24.65 -13.36
CA ASN A 420 -4.36 -24.67 -13.95
C ASN A 420 -3.64 -23.32 -13.89
N SER A 421 -4.26 -22.25 -13.43
CA SER A 421 -3.52 -21.13 -12.86
C SER A 421 -3.56 -21.30 -11.35
N SER A 422 -2.46 -21.67 -10.74
CA SER A 422 -2.26 -21.45 -9.30
C SER A 422 -2.34 -19.94 -9.10
N ARG A 423 -3.58 -19.42 -9.01
CA ARG A 423 -3.86 -18.02 -8.68
C ARG A 423 -3.13 -17.77 -7.37
N ARG A 424 -1.98 -17.13 -7.46
CA ARG A 424 -1.20 -16.71 -6.31
C ARG A 424 -2.04 -15.71 -5.55
N LEU A 425 -2.72 -16.16 -4.48
CA LEU A 425 -3.41 -15.28 -3.56
C LEU A 425 -2.35 -14.44 -2.83
N MET A 426 -2.58 -13.14 -2.63
CA MET A 426 -1.66 -12.28 -1.86
C MET A 426 -1.46 -12.82 -0.45
N SER A 427 -2.49 -13.42 0.14
CA SER A 427 -2.47 -14.10 1.43
C SER A 427 -1.57 -15.33 1.47
N LYS A 428 -1.41 -16.07 0.34
CA LYS A 428 -0.62 -17.30 0.28
C LYS A 428 0.76 -17.14 -0.35
N ALA A 429 0.97 -16.13 -1.20
CA ALA A 429 2.11 -16.12 -2.12
C ALA A 429 3.26 -15.19 -1.76
N GLY A 430 3.22 -14.45 -0.71
CA GLY A 430 4.42 -13.71 -0.40
C GLY A 430 4.24 -12.38 0.32
N ALA A 431 3.33 -11.48 -0.04
CA ALA A 431 3.22 -10.16 0.60
C ALA A 431 2.86 -10.30 2.08
N LYS A 432 1.85 -11.09 2.42
CA LYS A 432 1.44 -11.34 3.82
C LYS A 432 2.58 -11.95 4.63
N LYS A 433 3.24 -13.00 4.10
CA LYS A 433 4.40 -13.62 4.78
C LYS A 433 5.57 -12.68 4.95
N LYS A 434 5.83 -11.80 3.98
CA LYS A 434 6.87 -10.78 4.09
C LYS A 434 6.57 -9.84 5.26
N PHE A 435 5.34 -9.33 5.38
CA PHE A 435 4.93 -8.47 6.50
C PHE A 435 4.96 -9.21 7.85
N GLU A 436 4.54 -10.49 7.90
CA GLU A 436 4.66 -11.33 9.10
C GLU A 436 6.13 -11.52 9.52
N SER A 437 7.04 -11.71 8.57
CA SER A 437 8.49 -11.77 8.83
C SER A 437 9.02 -10.43 9.35
N THR A 438 8.59 -9.31 8.75
CA THR A 438 8.99 -7.96 9.19
C THR A 438 8.44 -7.65 10.58
N MET A 439 7.21 -8.07 10.89
CA MET A 439 6.64 -7.98 12.23
C MET A 439 7.52 -8.72 13.24
N THR A 440 7.91 -9.97 12.96
CA THR A 440 8.78 -10.75 13.84
C THR A 440 10.12 -10.05 14.03
N ARG A 441 10.71 -9.51 12.96
CA ARG A 441 11.97 -8.77 13.02
C ARG A 441 11.87 -7.50 13.85
N ALA A 442 10.78 -6.73 13.72
CA ALA A 442 10.55 -5.56 14.56
C ALA A 442 10.40 -5.94 16.04
N GLN A 443 9.79 -7.10 16.35
CA GLN A 443 9.67 -7.63 17.71
C GLN A 443 11.04 -8.04 18.28
N ASP A 444 11.88 -8.68 17.48
CA ASP A 444 13.26 -9.02 17.87
C ASP A 444 14.04 -7.73 18.16
N MET A 445 13.90 -6.70 17.32
CA MET A 445 14.53 -5.39 17.52
C MET A 445 14.04 -4.69 18.80
N VAL A 446 12.75 -4.78 19.15
CA VAL A 446 12.24 -4.27 20.43
C VAL A 446 12.99 -4.90 21.60
N CYS A 447 13.16 -6.22 21.59
CA CYS A 447 13.95 -6.91 22.61
C CYS A 447 15.40 -6.41 22.66
N GLU A 448 16.09 -6.32 21.52
CA GLU A 448 17.47 -5.86 21.44
C GLU A 448 17.67 -4.45 21.99
N LEU A 449 16.80 -3.52 21.59
CA LEU A 449 16.84 -2.13 22.06
C LEU A 449 16.60 -2.01 23.57
N MET A 450 15.65 -2.80 24.08
CA MET A 450 15.38 -2.83 25.52
C MET A 450 16.54 -3.39 26.31
N LEU A 451 17.09 -4.54 25.90
CA LEU A 451 18.21 -5.17 26.58
C LEU A 451 19.46 -4.26 26.57
N LYS A 452 19.75 -3.64 25.43
CA LYS A 452 20.83 -2.66 25.32
C LYS A 452 20.65 -1.49 26.28
N LYS A 453 19.43 -0.94 26.39
CA LYS A 453 19.18 0.17 27.33
C LYS A 453 19.21 -0.24 28.79
N ILE A 454 18.78 -1.47 29.09
CA ILE A 454 18.93 -2.07 30.44
C ILE A 454 20.42 -2.20 30.80
N ASP A 455 21.26 -2.67 29.88
CA ASP A 455 22.73 -2.77 30.11
C ASP A 455 23.37 -1.39 30.35
N GLU A 456 22.95 -0.37 29.57
CA GLU A 456 23.40 1.01 29.81
C GLU A 456 23.03 1.49 31.21
N LEU A 457 21.79 1.24 31.67
CA LEU A 457 21.34 1.63 33.01
C LEU A 457 22.05 0.83 34.11
N LEU A 458 22.21 -0.49 33.91
CA LEU A 458 22.90 -1.35 34.85
C LEU A 458 24.42 -1.04 34.96
N SER A 459 25.00 -0.38 33.96
CA SER A 459 26.38 0.08 34.04
C SER A 459 26.61 1.06 35.19
N SER A 460 25.59 1.80 35.63
CA SER A 460 25.66 2.68 36.79
C SER A 460 25.79 1.91 38.11
N PHE A 461 25.39 0.64 38.15
CA PHE A 461 25.50 -0.22 39.33
C PHE A 461 26.96 -0.52 39.73
N TYR A 462 27.92 -0.39 38.80
CA TYR A 462 29.33 -0.46 39.13
C TYR A 462 29.81 0.67 40.04
N PHE A 463 29.08 1.79 40.08
CA PHE A 463 29.42 2.96 40.88
C PHE A 463 28.67 3.00 42.22
N ILE A 464 27.79 2.02 42.50
CA ILE A 464 27.11 1.88 43.76
C ILE A 464 28.16 1.62 44.87
N ASN A 465 28.00 2.27 46.04
CA ASN A 465 28.84 1.99 47.19
C ASN A 465 28.44 0.64 47.84
N TRP A 466 29.18 -0.39 47.53
CA TRP A 466 29.01 -1.77 48.05
C TRP A 466 29.56 -1.96 49.50
N THR A 467 30.27 -0.96 50.02
CA THR A 467 30.87 -1.00 51.36
C THR A 467 30.45 0.17 52.23
N PRO A 468 29.14 0.53 52.29
CA PRO A 468 28.67 1.64 53.11
C PRO A 468 28.89 1.35 54.62
N THR A 469 28.99 2.40 55.39
CA THR A 469 29.08 2.34 56.88
C THR A 469 27.71 2.13 57.50
N GLU A 470 26.69 2.69 56.88
CA GLU A 470 25.29 2.66 57.36
C GLU A 470 24.33 2.12 56.32
N VAL A 471 23.20 1.63 56.80
CA VAL A 471 22.14 1.15 55.88
C VAL A 471 21.28 2.35 55.45
N SER A 472 21.18 2.57 54.12
CA SER A 472 20.36 3.60 53.52
C SER A 472 18.87 3.38 53.83
N LEU A 473 18.09 4.43 53.99
CA LEU A 473 16.64 4.35 54.15
C LEU A 473 15.88 4.27 52.84
N GLN A 474 16.51 4.64 51.70
CA GLN A 474 15.91 4.67 50.37
C GLN A 474 16.69 3.83 49.39
N PRO A 475 16.03 3.31 48.33
CA PRO A 475 16.73 2.68 47.21
C PRO A 475 17.71 3.62 46.53
N ASP A 476 18.70 3.04 45.87
CA ASP A 476 19.70 3.79 45.13
C ASP A 476 19.06 4.50 43.92
N PRO A 477 19.49 5.73 43.56
CA PRO A 477 19.01 6.44 42.38
C PRO A 477 19.11 5.61 41.07
N SER A 478 20.18 4.86 40.91
CA SER A 478 20.37 3.99 39.72
C SER A 478 19.25 2.93 39.59
N MET A 479 18.75 2.42 40.72
CA MET A 479 17.63 1.48 40.70
C MET A 479 16.32 2.19 40.33
N TRP A 480 16.12 3.41 40.78
CA TRP A 480 14.96 4.21 40.38
C TRP A 480 14.96 4.57 38.93
N ASP A 481 16.12 4.85 38.31
CA ASP A 481 16.26 5.11 36.88
C ASP A 481 15.87 3.86 36.07
N LEU A 482 16.32 2.68 36.49
CA LEU A 482 15.92 1.41 35.88
C LEU A 482 14.41 1.17 35.99
N ILE A 483 13.83 1.33 37.19
CA ILE A 483 12.38 1.15 37.42
C ILE A 483 11.56 2.13 36.58
N ASN A 484 11.96 3.39 36.51
CA ASN A 484 11.26 4.42 35.73
C ASN A 484 11.34 4.12 34.23
N TYR A 485 12.50 3.68 33.74
CA TYR A 485 12.64 3.23 32.34
C TYR A 485 11.70 2.06 32.03
N LEU A 486 11.69 1.03 32.87
CA LEU A 486 10.81 -0.13 32.69
C LEU A 486 9.33 0.27 32.73
N ARG A 487 8.95 1.16 33.66
CA ARG A 487 7.56 1.65 33.80
C ARG A 487 7.08 2.33 32.51
N VAL A 488 7.88 3.21 31.94
CA VAL A 488 7.52 3.93 30.70
C VAL A 488 7.51 2.97 29.51
N THR A 489 8.55 2.12 29.39
CA THR A 489 8.72 1.25 28.23
C THR A 489 7.69 0.13 28.19
N PHE A 490 7.35 -0.47 29.33
CA PHE A 490 6.32 -1.53 29.38
C PHE A 490 4.94 -1.04 28.97
N VAL A 491 4.61 0.23 29.22
CA VAL A 491 3.40 0.86 28.69
C VAL A 491 3.45 0.99 27.16
N GLN A 492 4.61 1.33 26.60
CA GLN A 492 4.80 1.43 25.15
C GLN A 492 4.66 0.08 24.43
N LEU A 493 4.84 -1.05 25.12
CA LEU A 493 4.64 -2.39 24.56
C LEU A 493 3.16 -2.80 24.46
N THR A 494 2.22 -2.01 25.00
CA THR A 494 0.78 -2.35 25.01
C THR A 494 0.19 -2.68 23.63
N PRO A 495 0.60 -2.02 22.52
CA PRO A 495 0.09 -2.34 21.18
C PRO A 495 0.51 -3.73 20.66
N LEU A 496 1.57 -4.32 21.22
CA LEU A 496 2.04 -5.65 20.79
C LEU A 496 1.05 -6.76 21.20
N PRO A 497 0.98 -7.87 20.41
CA PRO A 497 0.24 -9.06 20.83
C PRO A 497 0.65 -9.55 22.21
N ALA A 498 -0.32 -10.01 23.03
CA ALA A 498 -0.07 -10.43 24.40
C ALA A 498 1.10 -11.41 24.57
N PRO A 499 1.22 -12.51 23.77
CA PRO A 499 2.34 -13.45 23.91
C PRO A 499 3.72 -12.79 23.65
N VAL A 500 3.80 -11.88 22.69
CA VAL A 500 5.04 -11.15 22.37
C VAL A 500 5.40 -10.20 23.50
N ARG A 501 4.44 -9.43 23.97
CA ARG A 501 4.60 -8.51 25.08
C ARG A 501 5.08 -9.22 26.33
N GLU A 502 4.46 -10.36 26.69
CA GLU A 502 4.86 -11.20 27.81
C GLU A 502 6.29 -11.73 27.64
N ALA A 503 6.63 -12.23 26.46
CA ALA A 503 8.00 -12.70 26.16
C ALA A 503 9.05 -11.59 26.36
N VAL A 504 8.78 -10.36 25.90
CA VAL A 504 9.67 -9.21 26.11
C VAL A 504 9.82 -8.87 27.58
N HIS A 505 8.72 -8.90 28.38
CA HIS A 505 8.78 -8.67 29.82
C HIS A 505 9.65 -9.72 30.51
N PHE A 506 9.44 -11.02 30.23
CA PHE A 506 10.24 -12.09 30.78
C PHE A 506 11.72 -11.98 30.39
N ALA A 507 12.01 -11.74 29.09
CA ALA A 507 13.37 -11.57 28.62
C ALA A 507 14.10 -10.43 29.34
N SER A 508 13.43 -9.28 29.53
CA SER A 508 13.97 -8.13 30.22
C SER A 508 14.24 -8.43 31.70
N CYS A 509 13.29 -9.05 32.42
CA CYS A 509 13.45 -9.40 33.83
C CYS A 509 14.57 -10.45 34.05
N ILE A 510 14.64 -11.48 33.21
CA ILE A 510 15.70 -12.49 33.27
C ILE A 510 17.07 -11.85 32.98
N HIS A 511 17.13 -10.94 32.01
CA HIS A 511 18.37 -10.23 31.69
C HIS A 511 18.84 -9.36 32.85
N ILE A 512 17.95 -8.59 33.45
CA ILE A 512 18.27 -7.77 34.64
C ILE A 512 18.80 -8.66 35.77
N CYS A 513 18.13 -9.77 36.07
CA CYS A 513 18.54 -10.69 37.11
C CYS A 513 19.97 -11.20 36.87
N LYS A 514 20.23 -11.72 35.65
CA LYS A 514 21.57 -12.25 35.28
C LYS A 514 22.64 -11.17 35.28
N SER A 515 22.33 -9.98 34.75
CA SER A 515 23.32 -8.89 34.71
C SER A 515 23.69 -8.39 36.12
N ILE A 516 22.72 -8.30 37.02
CA ILE A 516 22.97 -7.94 38.43
C ILE A 516 23.82 -9.04 39.11
N GLU A 517 23.50 -10.31 38.91
CA GLU A 517 24.31 -11.43 39.42
C GLU A 517 25.76 -11.36 38.90
N GLN A 518 25.97 -11.08 37.60
CA GLN A 518 27.28 -10.89 37.01
C GLN A 518 28.02 -9.68 37.60
N ILE A 519 27.31 -8.57 37.88
CA ILE A 519 27.92 -7.40 38.55
C ILE A 519 28.40 -7.77 39.96
N LEU A 520 27.57 -8.47 40.73
CA LEU A 520 27.93 -8.90 42.10
C LEU A 520 29.08 -9.87 42.11
N CYS A 521 29.16 -10.81 41.17
CA CYS A 521 30.23 -11.77 41.04
C CYS A 521 31.49 -11.19 40.35
N GLY A 522 31.33 -10.13 39.56
CA GLY A 522 32.39 -9.54 38.74
C GLY A 522 33.53 -8.91 39.55
N THR A 523 34.68 -8.70 38.89
CA THR A 523 35.89 -8.13 39.48
C THR A 523 35.77 -6.66 39.86
N GLN A 524 34.76 -5.95 39.36
CA GLN A 524 34.52 -4.54 39.68
C GLN A 524 34.04 -4.35 41.13
N VAL A 525 33.18 -5.25 41.63
CA VAL A 525 32.77 -5.29 43.02
C VAL A 525 33.78 -6.11 43.81
N LYS A 526 34.84 -5.46 44.27
CA LYS A 526 35.95 -6.15 44.99
C LYS A 526 35.57 -6.57 46.41
N LYS A 527 34.81 -5.73 47.11
CA LYS A 527 34.41 -5.93 48.51
C LYS A 527 32.93 -5.65 48.67
N LEU A 528 32.29 -6.41 49.56
CA LEU A 528 30.87 -6.27 49.87
C LEU A 528 30.70 -6.31 51.42
N THR A 529 29.87 -5.42 51.96
CA THR A 529 29.55 -5.46 53.38
C THR A 529 28.10 -5.91 53.61
N LYS A 530 27.77 -6.33 54.82
CA LYS A 530 26.39 -6.62 55.23
C LYS A 530 25.47 -5.41 55.04
N ALA A 531 25.95 -4.20 55.32
CA ALA A 531 25.20 -2.98 55.08
C ALA A 531 24.97 -2.74 53.58
N GLY A 532 26.00 -2.96 52.74
CA GLY A 532 25.84 -2.92 51.26
C GLY A 532 24.82 -3.92 50.75
N LEU A 533 24.82 -5.14 51.27
CA LEU A 533 23.85 -6.16 50.91
C LEU A 533 22.44 -5.81 51.39
N SER A 534 22.28 -5.19 52.57
CA SER A 534 20.98 -4.69 53.07
C SER A 534 20.45 -3.55 52.20
N ASN A 535 21.31 -2.64 51.70
CA ASN A 535 20.94 -1.62 50.75
C ASN A 535 20.50 -2.22 49.41
N PHE A 536 21.23 -3.26 48.93
CA PHE A 536 20.87 -3.98 47.72
C PHE A 536 19.53 -4.72 47.87
N LYS A 537 19.26 -5.32 49.06
CA LYS A 537 17.92 -5.89 49.33
C LYS A 537 16.83 -4.86 49.13
N ARG A 538 16.98 -3.64 49.61
CA ARG A 538 16.01 -2.57 49.46
C ARG A 538 15.81 -2.16 48.01
N ASN A 539 16.88 -2.11 47.22
CA ASN A 539 16.84 -1.92 45.77
C ASN A 539 16.02 -3.01 45.10
N LEU A 540 16.27 -4.27 45.48
CA LEU A 540 15.56 -5.43 44.90
C LEU A 540 14.09 -5.44 45.31
N ASP A 541 13.77 -5.13 46.59
CA ASP A 541 12.39 -5.03 47.06
C ASP A 541 11.61 -3.96 46.27
N ALA A 542 12.17 -2.77 46.03
CA ALA A 542 11.54 -1.73 45.21
C ALA A 542 11.30 -2.18 43.74
N LEU A 543 12.24 -2.90 43.18
CA LEU A 543 12.05 -3.48 41.84
C LEU A 543 10.95 -4.54 41.83
N LEU A 544 10.92 -5.44 42.82
CA LEU A 544 9.91 -6.50 42.94
C LEU A 544 8.51 -5.92 43.20
N ASP A 545 8.41 -4.82 43.93
CA ASP A 545 7.15 -4.10 44.15
C ASP A 545 6.63 -3.51 42.86
N PHE A 546 7.50 -2.90 42.03
CA PHE A 546 7.12 -2.43 40.71
C PHE A 546 6.69 -3.60 39.81
N ILE A 547 7.47 -4.69 39.74
CA ILE A 547 7.12 -5.88 38.94
C ILE A 547 5.78 -6.49 39.40
N GLY A 548 5.48 -6.43 40.70
CA GLY A 548 4.20 -6.87 41.25
C GLY A 548 2.99 -6.05 40.79
N THR A 549 3.17 -4.85 40.27
CA THR A 549 2.09 -4.04 39.69
C THR A 549 1.70 -4.51 38.28
N ILE A 550 2.53 -5.36 37.65
CA ILE A 550 2.31 -5.84 36.30
C ILE A 550 1.44 -7.10 36.36
N SER A 551 0.36 -7.14 35.56
CA SER A 551 -0.63 -8.24 35.56
C SER A 551 -0.13 -9.52 34.87
N ILE A 552 1.17 -9.80 34.87
CA ILE A 552 1.76 -11.00 34.27
C ILE A 552 2.14 -11.95 35.41
N GLN A 553 1.52 -13.15 35.40
CA GLN A 553 1.81 -14.18 36.39
C GLN A 553 3.28 -14.61 36.29
N GLN A 554 3.89 -15.00 37.41
CA GLN A 554 5.24 -15.54 37.50
C GLN A 554 6.39 -14.60 37.12
N LEU A 555 6.13 -13.34 36.74
CA LEU A 555 7.22 -12.41 36.35
C LEU A 555 8.18 -12.14 37.53
N ARG A 556 7.68 -12.17 38.78
CA ARG A 556 8.52 -12.08 40.00
C ARG A 556 9.48 -13.27 40.16
N GLU A 557 9.15 -14.44 39.64
CA GLU A 557 9.97 -15.65 39.73
C GLU A 557 11.32 -15.49 39.01
N CYS A 558 11.40 -14.60 38.00
CA CYS A 558 12.65 -14.27 37.35
C CYS A 558 13.74 -13.78 38.31
N PHE A 559 13.36 -13.23 39.47
CA PHE A 559 14.28 -12.69 40.46
C PHE A 559 14.51 -13.63 41.66
N SER A 560 14.00 -14.86 41.62
CA SER A 560 14.11 -15.83 42.72
C SER A 560 15.55 -16.10 43.13
N ALA A 561 16.48 -16.17 42.18
CA ALA A 561 17.90 -16.35 42.45
C ALA A 561 18.50 -15.19 43.27
N LEU A 562 18.23 -13.93 42.86
CA LEU A 562 18.71 -12.76 43.60
C LEU A 562 18.06 -12.66 44.96
N THR A 563 16.77 -12.94 45.08
CA THR A 563 16.06 -12.91 46.40
C THR A 563 16.66 -13.96 47.36
N GLN A 564 16.79 -15.21 46.90
CA GLN A 564 17.41 -16.27 47.71
C GLN A 564 18.84 -15.96 48.07
N LEU A 565 19.60 -15.35 47.16
CA LEU A 565 20.98 -14.94 47.41
C LEU A 565 21.07 -13.93 48.61
N VAL A 566 20.27 -12.89 48.52
CA VAL A 566 20.22 -11.86 49.56
C VAL A 566 19.74 -12.43 50.88
N GLU A 567 18.73 -13.28 50.89
CA GLU A 567 18.23 -13.96 52.07
C GLU A 567 19.24 -14.85 52.74
N LEU A 568 19.97 -15.68 51.94
CA LEU A 568 21.01 -16.57 52.42
C LEU A 568 22.12 -15.81 53.16
N PHE A 569 22.58 -14.68 52.61
CA PHE A 569 23.69 -13.93 53.19
C PHE A 569 23.25 -13.09 54.39
N LEU A 570 22.00 -12.58 54.41
CA LEU A 570 21.49 -11.83 55.55
C LEU A 570 21.10 -12.72 56.74
N SER A 571 20.56 -13.93 56.51
CA SER A 571 20.26 -14.93 57.52
C SER A 571 21.49 -15.52 58.17
N GLY A 572 22.66 -15.49 57.51
CA GLY A 572 23.93 -16.05 58.00
C GLY A 572 24.03 -17.58 57.83
N GLU A 573 23.16 -18.17 57.02
CA GLU A 573 23.17 -19.63 56.77
C GLU A 573 24.14 -20.07 55.66
N VAL A 574 25.05 -19.19 55.27
CA VAL A 574 25.98 -19.40 54.14
C VAL A 574 26.85 -20.65 54.36
N ASP A 575 27.37 -20.84 55.58
CA ASP A 575 28.25 -21.99 55.88
C ASP A 575 27.47 -23.31 55.78
N LYS A 576 26.18 -23.34 56.22
CA LYS A 576 25.30 -24.48 56.04
C LYS A 576 25.01 -24.81 54.57
N PHE A 577 24.83 -23.76 53.75
CA PHE A 577 24.58 -23.92 52.31
C PHE A 577 25.80 -24.44 51.56
N LEU A 578 26.99 -24.02 51.99
CA LEU A 578 28.26 -24.46 51.36
C LEU A 578 28.68 -25.89 51.78
N ASP A 579 28.23 -26.37 52.94
CA ASP A 579 28.42 -27.74 53.37
C ASP A 579 27.44 -28.68 52.67
N PRO A 580 27.91 -29.63 51.82
CA PRO A 580 27.04 -30.56 51.09
C PRO A 580 26.14 -31.41 52.02
N HIS A 581 26.61 -31.71 53.27
CA HIS A 581 25.90 -32.55 54.25
C HIS A 581 24.81 -31.78 55.04
N GLN A 582 24.91 -30.46 55.12
CA GLN A 582 23.98 -29.60 55.85
C GLN A 582 23.01 -28.86 54.92
N ARG A 583 23.19 -28.97 53.60
CA ARG A 583 22.36 -28.33 52.60
C ARG A 583 20.97 -28.96 52.59
N GLU A 584 19.94 -28.22 52.99
CA GLU A 584 18.56 -28.65 52.95
C GLU A 584 18.08 -28.81 51.52
N ALA A 585 17.52 -29.95 51.16
CA ALA A 585 16.95 -30.19 49.84
C ALA A 585 15.78 -29.24 49.58
N GLY A 586 15.85 -28.44 48.50
CA GLY A 586 14.78 -27.52 48.10
C GLY A 586 14.91 -26.10 48.64
N LYS A 587 15.65 -25.83 49.74
CA LYS A 587 15.91 -24.49 50.22
C LYS A 587 17.06 -23.86 49.36
N TYR A 588 16.83 -22.66 48.83
CA TYR A 588 17.80 -21.98 47.97
C TYR A 588 18.11 -22.69 46.64
N SER A 589 17.08 -23.33 46.07
CA SER A 589 17.18 -24.17 44.85
C SER A 589 17.68 -23.44 43.60
N HIS A 590 17.56 -22.11 43.57
CA HIS A 590 17.96 -21.27 42.44
C HIS A 590 19.37 -20.75 42.52
N LEU A 591 20.13 -21.10 43.58
CA LEU A 591 21.51 -20.63 43.79
C LEU A 591 22.56 -21.64 43.33
N SER A 592 23.58 -21.14 42.61
CA SER A 592 24.77 -21.92 42.33
C SER A 592 25.77 -21.79 43.49
N VAL A 593 26.49 -22.90 43.77
CA VAL A 593 27.58 -22.91 44.79
C VAL A 593 28.65 -21.92 44.44
N GLU A 594 29.00 -21.81 43.16
CA GLU A 594 30.02 -20.91 42.64
C GLU A 594 29.71 -19.45 42.92
N THR A 595 28.47 -19.00 42.60
CA THR A 595 27.97 -17.65 42.89
C THR A 595 28.06 -17.33 44.38
N VAL A 596 27.58 -18.26 45.23
CA VAL A 596 27.60 -18.08 46.68
C VAL A 596 29.04 -18.03 47.22
N THR A 597 29.94 -18.90 46.77
CA THR A 597 31.36 -18.87 47.18
C THR A 597 32.04 -17.56 46.82
N THR A 598 31.88 -17.09 45.59
CA THR A 598 32.44 -15.84 45.09
C THR A 598 32.03 -14.64 45.94
N ILE A 599 30.71 -14.52 46.24
CA ILE A 599 30.17 -13.43 47.05
C ILE A 599 30.62 -13.56 48.53
N HIS A 600 30.72 -14.79 49.05
CA HIS A 600 31.19 -15.04 50.42
C HIS A 600 32.63 -14.59 50.60
N GLU A 601 33.52 -14.83 49.64
CA GLU A 601 34.90 -14.36 49.66
C GLU A 601 34.96 -12.83 49.72
N LYS A 602 34.18 -12.12 48.88
CA LYS A 602 34.09 -10.65 48.90
C LYS A 602 33.63 -10.07 50.21
N LEU A 603 32.73 -10.76 50.93
CA LEU A 603 32.27 -10.40 52.28
C LEU A 603 33.37 -10.67 53.33
N LYS A 604 34.16 -11.73 53.23
CA LYS A 604 35.29 -12.04 54.12
C LYS A 604 36.41 -10.98 53.97
N GLU A 605 36.79 -10.64 52.72
CA GLU A 605 37.79 -9.63 52.44
C GLU A 605 37.41 -8.24 53.06
N ALA A 606 36.13 -7.90 53.03
CA ALA A 606 35.68 -6.66 53.63
C ALA A 606 35.78 -6.67 55.17
N LYS A 607 35.61 -7.82 55.83
CA LYS A 607 35.79 -7.97 57.28
C LYS A 607 37.28 -7.91 57.68
N THR A 608 38.17 -8.59 56.96
CA THR A 608 39.62 -8.61 57.27
C THR A 608 40.25 -7.23 57.08
N SER A 609 39.88 -6.47 56.06
CA SER A 609 40.41 -5.13 55.85
C SER A 609 39.97 -4.10 56.92
N ARG A 610 38.88 -4.30 57.65
CA ARG A 610 38.50 -3.49 58.80
C ARG A 610 39.30 -3.79 60.05
N LEU A 611 39.79 -5.02 60.21
CA LEU A 611 40.67 -5.43 61.32
C LEU A 611 42.09 -4.88 61.18
N TRP A 612 42.57 -4.64 59.95
CA TRP A 612 43.93 -4.14 59.71
C TRP A 612 43.98 -2.61 59.50
N GLY A 613 42.86 -1.91 59.40
CA GLY A 613 42.75 -0.46 59.14
C GLY A 613 43.00 0.42 60.39
N HIS A 614 43.24 -0.14 61.58
CA HIS A 614 43.57 0.63 62.80
C HIS A 614 45.08 0.69 63.14
N SER A 615 46.00 0.19 62.25
CA SER A 615 47.40 0.27 62.45
C SER A 615 48.07 0.65 61.15
N SER A 616 48.27 1.93 60.94
CA SER A 616 49.37 2.62 60.28
C SER A 616 48.90 3.81 59.45
N ALA A 617 48.84 4.94 60.11
CA ALA A 617 49.08 6.20 59.40
C ALA A 617 50.60 6.29 59.26
N ALA A 618 51.13 6.24 58.06
CA ALA A 618 52.30 6.99 57.58
C ALA A 618 52.89 6.44 56.25
N THR A 619 53.09 7.41 55.40
CA THR A 619 54.17 7.53 54.38
C THR A 619 53.99 6.91 52.99
N SER A 620 53.86 7.83 52.08
CA SER A 620 54.64 8.12 50.84
C SER A 620 54.40 7.34 49.57
N SER A 621 53.88 8.08 48.61
CA SER A 621 54.43 8.52 47.30
C SER A 621 54.71 7.50 46.19
N SER A 622 54.13 7.82 45.07
CA SER A 622 54.61 7.76 43.65
C SER A 622 54.72 6.41 42.95
N SER A 623 54.05 6.22 41.92
CA SER A 623 54.49 6.42 40.52
C SER A 623 53.50 5.75 39.52
N ALA A 624 53.38 6.44 38.42
CA ALA A 624 52.56 6.10 37.25
C ALA A 624 53.14 4.94 36.45
N SER A 625 52.26 4.17 35.80
CA SER A 625 52.54 3.74 34.41
C SER A 625 51.24 3.19 33.77
N SER A 626 50.96 3.78 32.63
CA SER A 626 49.93 3.44 31.63
C SER A 626 50.23 2.09 30.96
N SER A 627 49.18 1.30 30.71
CA SER A 627 49.17 0.44 29.52
C SER A 627 47.75 0.16 29.06
N ASN A 628 47.48 0.61 27.82
CA ASN A 628 46.35 0.30 26.97
C ASN A 628 46.18 -1.21 26.77
N GLY A 629 44.99 -1.70 26.91
CA GLY A 629 44.59 -3.05 26.52
C GLY A 629 43.13 -3.09 26.11
N GLN A 630 42.83 -2.73 24.85
CA GLN A 630 41.56 -3.02 24.23
C GLN A 630 41.31 -4.52 24.22
N LYS A 631 40.25 -5.00 24.87
CA LYS A 631 39.67 -6.32 24.63
C LYS A 631 38.24 -6.16 24.12
N LYS A 632 38.09 -6.63 22.89
CA LYS A 632 36.82 -6.81 22.19
C LYS A 632 35.87 -7.69 23.03
N SER A 633 34.71 -7.17 23.40
CA SER A 633 33.60 -7.96 23.91
C SER A 633 32.85 -8.52 22.73
N GLY A 634 33.06 -9.80 22.43
CA GLY A 634 32.27 -10.56 21.44
C GLY A 634 31.11 -11.28 22.10
N GLY A 635 29.92 -10.95 21.70
CA GLY A 635 28.74 -11.76 21.42
C GLY A 635 28.36 -12.95 22.31
N ILE A 636 27.46 -12.69 23.27
CA ILE A 636 26.59 -13.74 23.86
C ILE A 636 25.12 -13.52 23.48
N MET A 637 24.83 -12.79 22.39
CA MET A 637 23.47 -12.45 21.98
C MET A 637 22.69 -13.57 21.25
N GLY A 638 23.33 -14.65 20.81
CA GLY A 638 22.67 -15.66 19.96
C GLY A 638 21.80 -16.70 20.67
N SER A 639 21.89 -16.83 22.00
CA SER A 639 21.33 -17.99 22.70
C SER A 639 19.98 -17.77 23.37
N VAL A 640 19.66 -16.55 23.80
CA VAL A 640 18.44 -16.30 24.59
C VAL A 640 17.17 -16.26 23.74
N VAL A 641 17.28 -15.78 22.49
CA VAL A 641 16.12 -15.68 21.58
C VAL A 641 15.67 -17.04 21.00
N LYS A 642 16.57 -18.03 20.94
CA LYS A 642 16.25 -19.37 20.39
C LYS A 642 15.47 -20.26 21.36
N THR A 643 15.47 -19.98 22.65
CA THR A 643 14.86 -20.84 23.66
C THR A 643 13.32 -20.68 23.76
N PHE A 644 12.76 -19.58 23.22
CA PHE A 644 11.31 -19.32 23.27
C PHE A 644 10.54 -19.68 21.99
N ARG A 645 11.19 -20.33 21.00
CA ARG A 645 10.54 -20.79 19.75
C ARG A 645 10.12 -22.27 19.74
N LYS A 646 10.09 -22.93 20.88
CA LYS A 646 9.54 -24.31 20.99
C LYS A 646 8.28 -24.36 21.83
#